data_63711e90aa0028b0548f84c2cb9e3ab4
#
_entry.id   63711e90aa0028b0548f84c2cb9e3ab4
#
_cell.length_a   1.000
_cell.length_b   1.000
_cell.length_c   1.000
_cell.angle_alpha   90.00
_cell.angle_beta   90.00
_cell.angle_gamma   90.00
#
_symmetry.space_group_name_H-M   'P 1'
#
loop_
_entity.id
_entity.type
_entity.pdbx_description
1 polymer ?
#
loop_
_entity_poly.entity_id
_entity_poly.type
_entity_poly.pdbx_seq_one_letter_code
_entity_poly.pdbx_strand_id
1 'polypeptide(L)'
;MSDLSAHTPMMQQYWKLKNQHPDQLMFYRMGDFYEIFYEDAKKAAKLLDITLTARGQSAGQSIPMCGIPFHSLEGYLAKLVKLGESVVICEQIGDPATSKGPVERQVVRIITPGTVSDEALLDERRDNLIAALLGDERLFGLAVLDITSGNFSVQEIKGWENLLAELERLNPVELLIPDDWPRDLPAEKRPGARRRAPWDFDRDSARKALCQQFATKDLKGFGCDKLTLAIGAAGCLLTYAKETQRTALPHLRSLRHERLDDTVILDGASRRNLELDINLAGGRDNTLQSVVDRCQTAMASRLLSRWLNRPLRDLKVLQARQDSIRCLLDGYRFEKLQPQLKEIGDIERILARIGLRNARPRDLARLRDALGALPELQNAMTELEAPHLARLAAITDTYPELASLLERAIIDNPPAVIRDGGVLKAGYDNELDDLLAISENAGQFLIDLEAREKARTGLANLKVGYNRVHGYFIELPTKQAEQAPGDYIRRQTLKGAERFITPELKAFEDKALSAKSRALAREKMLYDALLETLISHLAPLQDSAAALAELDVLSNLAERALNLDLNCPRFVDEPCLRIEQGRHPVVEQVLTTPFVANDLGLDNNTRMLIITGPNMGGKSTYMRQTALIVLLAHIGSFVPAASCELSLVDRIFTRIGSSDDLAGGRSTFMVEMSETANILHNATDRSLVLMDEVGRGTSTFDGLSLAWAAAERLAELRAYTLFATHYFELTVLPESEPLVANVHLNATEHNERIVFLHHVLPGPASQSYGLAVAQLAGVPAVVIQRAREHLGRLETSSLPHEQPVAQKAKDAPQVPHQSDLFASLPHPAIEKLGKLQLDDMTPRQAIEMLYQLKNLL
;
A
#
# COMPACT_ATOMS: atom_id res chain seq x y z
N MET A 1 14.92 -32.81 -21.81
CA MET A 1 14.60 -31.97 -22.98
C MET A 1 13.75 -32.83 -23.90
N SER A 2 12.49 -32.49 -24.07
CA SER A 2 11.60 -33.16 -25.04
C SER A 2 12.17 -32.92 -26.44
N ASP A 3 12.10 -33.97 -27.26
CA ASP A 3 12.56 -33.90 -28.66
C ASP A 3 11.67 -32.90 -29.42
N LEU A 4 12.21 -31.69 -29.63
CA LEU A 4 11.50 -30.61 -30.31
C LEU A 4 11.21 -30.95 -31.78
N SER A 5 11.94 -31.94 -32.36
CA SER A 5 11.78 -32.34 -33.76
C SER A 5 10.41 -32.99 -34.08
N ALA A 6 9.75 -33.57 -33.07
CA ALA A 6 8.44 -34.19 -33.22
C ALA A 6 7.29 -33.16 -33.31
N HIS A 7 7.56 -31.88 -33.00
CA HIS A 7 6.54 -30.85 -33.02
C HIS A 7 6.47 -30.08 -34.35
N THR A 8 5.30 -29.52 -34.66
CA THR A 8 5.16 -28.64 -35.83
C THR A 8 6.06 -27.42 -35.70
N PRO A 9 6.52 -26.77 -36.79
CA PRO A 9 7.42 -25.64 -36.75
C PRO A 9 6.95 -24.49 -35.80
N MET A 10 5.67 -24.23 -35.76
CA MET A 10 5.06 -23.26 -34.84
C MET A 10 5.20 -23.70 -33.38
N MET A 11 4.93 -24.97 -33.08
CA MET A 11 5.03 -25.49 -31.71
C MET A 11 6.51 -25.62 -31.28
N GLN A 12 7.45 -25.84 -32.18
CA GLN A 12 8.88 -25.79 -31.89
C GLN A 12 9.27 -24.38 -31.42
N GLN A 13 8.78 -23.34 -32.11
CA GLN A 13 9.03 -21.95 -31.72
C GLN A 13 8.38 -21.65 -30.33
N TYR A 14 7.14 -22.10 -30.11
CA TYR A 14 6.47 -21.97 -28.82
C TYR A 14 7.27 -22.60 -27.67
N TRP A 15 7.66 -23.87 -27.82
CA TRP A 15 8.42 -24.60 -26.79
C TRP A 15 9.79 -24.00 -26.53
N LYS A 16 10.45 -23.46 -27.56
CA LYS A 16 11.71 -22.75 -27.38
C LYS A 16 11.58 -21.54 -26.45
N LEU A 17 10.49 -20.82 -26.56
CA LEU A 17 10.17 -19.67 -25.66
C LEU A 17 9.65 -20.15 -24.31
N LYS A 18 8.72 -21.11 -24.29
CA LYS A 18 8.12 -21.62 -23.05
C LYS A 18 9.14 -22.24 -22.10
N ASN A 19 10.13 -22.96 -22.61
CA ASN A 19 11.18 -23.55 -21.79
C ASN A 19 12.07 -22.51 -21.08
N GLN A 20 12.09 -21.26 -21.54
CA GLN A 20 12.75 -20.15 -20.85
C GLN A 20 11.88 -19.57 -19.72
N HIS A 21 10.57 -19.84 -19.73
CA HIS A 21 9.57 -19.32 -18.83
C HIS A 21 8.61 -20.43 -18.34
N PRO A 22 9.12 -21.50 -17.69
CA PRO A 22 8.34 -22.71 -17.41
C PRO A 22 7.12 -22.44 -16.49
N ASP A 23 7.27 -21.57 -15.51
CA ASP A 23 6.28 -21.34 -14.45
C ASP A 23 5.31 -20.19 -14.75
N GLN A 24 5.51 -19.47 -15.85
CA GLN A 24 4.73 -18.28 -16.21
C GLN A 24 3.75 -18.61 -17.33
N LEU A 25 2.53 -18.05 -17.26
CA LEU A 25 1.53 -18.19 -18.33
C LEU A 25 2.01 -17.49 -19.60
N MET A 26 2.05 -18.20 -20.74
CA MET A 26 2.52 -17.63 -21.99
C MET A 26 1.36 -17.25 -22.91
N PHE A 27 1.22 -15.96 -23.19
CA PHE A 27 0.29 -15.39 -24.15
C PHE A 27 1.00 -15.21 -25.49
N TYR A 28 0.65 -16.08 -26.43
CA TYR A 28 1.34 -16.24 -27.71
C TYR A 28 0.52 -15.61 -28.83
N ARG A 29 0.99 -14.53 -29.43
CA ARG A 29 0.25 -13.77 -30.45
C ARG A 29 0.00 -14.56 -31.71
N MET A 30 -1.27 -14.68 -32.12
CA MET A 30 -1.74 -15.33 -33.31
C MET A 30 -2.83 -14.49 -33.99
N GLY A 31 -2.41 -13.63 -34.93
CA GLY A 31 -3.37 -12.72 -35.58
C GLY A 31 -4.04 -11.78 -34.57
N ASP A 32 -5.36 -11.81 -34.48
CA ASP A 32 -6.15 -10.96 -33.58
C ASP A 32 -6.36 -11.56 -32.17
N PHE A 33 -5.68 -12.68 -31.86
CA PHE A 33 -5.77 -13.35 -30.56
C PHE A 33 -4.42 -13.54 -29.92
N TYR A 34 -4.40 -13.62 -28.58
CA TYR A 34 -3.36 -14.30 -27.83
C TYR A 34 -3.87 -15.71 -27.55
N GLU A 35 -3.18 -16.71 -28.10
CA GLU A 35 -3.45 -18.11 -27.87
C GLU A 35 -2.54 -18.64 -26.75
N ILE A 36 -3.11 -19.47 -25.90
CA ILE A 36 -2.47 -20.07 -24.74
C ILE A 36 -2.57 -21.59 -24.96
N PHE A 37 -1.48 -22.32 -24.69
CA PHE A 37 -1.38 -23.74 -25.08
C PHE A 37 -1.06 -24.64 -23.89
N TYR A 38 -1.37 -25.93 -24.02
CA TYR A 38 -1.05 -27.01 -23.10
C TYR A 38 -1.51 -26.76 -21.65
N GLU A 39 -0.61 -26.93 -20.67
CA GLU A 39 -0.95 -26.75 -19.25
C GLU A 39 -1.31 -25.31 -18.93
N ASP A 40 -0.67 -24.35 -19.59
CA ASP A 40 -1.02 -22.93 -19.45
C ASP A 40 -2.47 -22.68 -19.86
N ALA A 41 -2.95 -23.34 -20.92
CA ALA A 41 -4.34 -23.22 -21.37
C ALA A 41 -5.33 -23.77 -20.34
N LYS A 42 -5.03 -24.91 -19.73
CA LYS A 42 -5.88 -25.51 -18.69
C LYS A 42 -5.95 -24.59 -17.45
N LYS A 43 -4.80 -24.06 -17.05
CA LYS A 43 -4.69 -23.12 -15.93
C LYS A 43 -5.43 -21.82 -16.23
N ALA A 44 -5.16 -21.19 -17.36
CA ALA A 44 -5.78 -19.94 -17.78
C ALA A 44 -7.30 -20.07 -17.97
N ALA A 45 -7.79 -21.16 -18.58
CA ALA A 45 -9.20 -21.41 -18.75
C ALA A 45 -9.95 -21.45 -17.42
N LYS A 46 -9.36 -22.08 -16.39
CA LYS A 46 -9.92 -22.15 -15.05
C LYS A 46 -9.89 -20.79 -14.33
N LEU A 47 -8.77 -20.04 -14.42
CA LEU A 47 -8.59 -18.76 -13.71
C LEU A 47 -9.43 -17.63 -14.33
N LEU A 48 -9.59 -17.65 -15.65
CA LEU A 48 -10.25 -16.58 -16.41
C LEU A 48 -11.71 -16.88 -16.74
N ASP A 49 -12.17 -18.11 -16.47
CA ASP A 49 -13.50 -18.61 -16.86
C ASP A 49 -13.75 -18.49 -18.37
N ILE A 50 -12.78 -18.99 -19.17
CA ILE A 50 -12.86 -19.02 -20.63
C ILE A 50 -12.85 -20.46 -21.15
N THR A 51 -13.42 -20.65 -22.35
CA THR A 51 -13.57 -21.97 -22.92
C THR A 51 -12.22 -22.60 -23.28
N LEU A 52 -11.95 -23.80 -22.75
CA LEU A 52 -10.85 -24.65 -23.16
C LEU A 52 -11.26 -25.43 -24.42
N THR A 53 -10.47 -25.31 -25.48
CA THR A 53 -10.65 -25.99 -26.76
C THR A 53 -9.43 -26.83 -27.10
N ALA A 54 -9.46 -27.53 -28.24
CA ALA A 54 -8.34 -28.25 -28.78
C ALA A 54 -8.19 -27.92 -30.26
N ARG A 55 -6.97 -27.61 -30.71
CA ARG A 55 -6.70 -27.27 -32.11
C ARG A 55 -5.49 -28.04 -32.64
N GLY A 56 -5.76 -28.90 -33.60
CA GLY A 56 -4.71 -29.67 -34.27
C GLY A 56 -4.04 -30.73 -33.39
N GLN A 57 -3.00 -31.35 -33.92
CA GLN A 57 -2.17 -32.32 -33.24
C GLN A 57 -0.69 -31.93 -33.40
N SER A 58 0.08 -32.17 -32.37
CA SER A 58 1.54 -32.02 -32.38
C SER A 58 2.15 -33.14 -31.55
N ALA A 59 3.19 -33.78 -32.07
CA ALA A 59 3.81 -34.99 -31.49
C ALA A 59 2.76 -36.11 -31.20
N GLY A 60 1.74 -36.26 -32.08
CA GLY A 60 0.69 -37.28 -31.96
C GLY A 60 -0.38 -37.03 -30.92
N GLN A 61 -0.36 -35.88 -30.25
CA GLN A 61 -1.37 -35.50 -29.23
C GLN A 61 -2.15 -34.23 -29.63
N SER A 62 -3.41 -34.17 -29.20
CA SER A 62 -4.24 -32.97 -29.34
C SER A 62 -3.64 -31.83 -28.52
N ILE A 63 -3.66 -30.61 -29.04
CA ILE A 63 -3.12 -29.42 -28.38
C ILE A 63 -4.27 -28.72 -27.63
N PRO A 64 -4.32 -28.83 -26.28
CA PRO A 64 -5.26 -28.02 -25.51
C PRO A 64 -4.93 -26.54 -25.69
N MET A 65 -5.94 -25.72 -25.97
CA MET A 65 -5.76 -24.27 -26.12
C MET A 65 -6.96 -23.48 -25.63
N CYS A 66 -6.69 -22.27 -25.22
CA CYS A 66 -7.69 -21.20 -25.07
C CYS A 66 -7.12 -19.93 -25.67
N GLY A 67 -7.98 -18.97 -25.97
CA GLY A 67 -7.55 -17.72 -26.57
C GLY A 67 -8.32 -16.53 -26.07
N ILE A 68 -7.67 -15.39 -26.01
CA ILE A 68 -8.29 -14.12 -25.68
C ILE A 68 -8.13 -13.14 -26.83
N PRO A 69 -9.15 -12.33 -27.14
CA PRO A 69 -9.02 -11.31 -28.16
C PRO A 69 -7.95 -10.31 -27.76
N PHE A 70 -7.13 -9.91 -28.71
CA PHE A 70 -6.03 -8.99 -28.47
C PHE A 70 -6.47 -7.66 -27.84
N HIS A 71 -7.61 -7.10 -28.27
CA HIS A 71 -8.12 -5.83 -27.73
C HIS A 71 -8.65 -5.94 -26.29
N SER A 72 -8.90 -7.16 -25.81
CA SER A 72 -9.39 -7.43 -24.45
C SER A 72 -8.28 -7.84 -23.47
N LEU A 73 -7.02 -7.84 -23.90
CA LEU A 73 -5.85 -8.30 -23.14
C LEU A 73 -5.80 -7.73 -21.72
N GLU A 74 -6.01 -6.42 -21.58
CA GLU A 74 -5.88 -5.71 -20.31
C GLU A 74 -6.84 -6.22 -19.23
N GLY A 75 -8.11 -6.47 -19.59
CA GLY A 75 -9.09 -6.99 -18.66
C GLY A 75 -8.74 -8.37 -18.13
N TYR A 76 -8.14 -9.21 -18.98
CA TYR A 76 -7.69 -10.56 -18.59
C TYR A 76 -6.39 -10.51 -17.79
N LEU A 77 -5.45 -9.63 -18.14
CA LEU A 77 -4.24 -9.39 -17.36
C LEU A 77 -4.57 -8.88 -15.95
N ALA A 78 -5.53 -7.96 -15.82
CA ALA A 78 -5.97 -7.47 -14.52
C ALA A 78 -6.45 -8.58 -13.59
N LYS A 79 -7.20 -9.56 -14.12
CA LYS A 79 -7.65 -10.71 -13.34
C LYS A 79 -6.49 -11.60 -12.91
N LEU A 80 -5.56 -11.92 -13.82
CA LEU A 80 -4.41 -12.78 -13.53
C LEU A 80 -3.45 -12.14 -12.54
N VAL A 81 -3.13 -10.86 -12.71
CA VAL A 81 -2.27 -10.10 -11.81
C VAL A 81 -2.85 -10.06 -10.39
N LYS A 82 -4.17 -9.81 -10.25
CA LYS A 82 -4.85 -9.85 -8.94
C LYS A 82 -4.81 -11.22 -8.27
N LEU A 83 -4.72 -12.30 -9.06
CA LEU A 83 -4.55 -13.67 -8.57
C LEU A 83 -3.08 -14.03 -8.28
N GLY A 84 -2.15 -13.08 -8.44
CA GLY A 84 -0.73 -13.31 -8.21
C GLY A 84 0.01 -14.00 -9.34
N GLU A 85 -0.63 -14.16 -10.52
CA GLU A 85 -0.03 -14.85 -11.67
C GLU A 85 0.88 -13.94 -12.50
N SER A 86 1.91 -14.54 -13.09
CA SER A 86 2.80 -13.86 -14.02
C SER A 86 2.53 -14.29 -15.46
N VAL A 87 2.59 -13.34 -16.39
CA VAL A 87 2.24 -13.55 -17.79
C VAL A 87 3.36 -13.08 -18.70
N VAL A 88 3.80 -13.95 -19.61
CA VAL A 88 4.78 -13.66 -20.67
C VAL A 88 4.03 -13.26 -21.93
N ILE A 89 4.29 -12.08 -22.44
CA ILE A 89 3.69 -11.58 -23.68
C ILE A 89 4.64 -11.82 -24.83
N CYS A 90 4.21 -12.63 -25.79
CA CYS A 90 4.95 -12.93 -27.02
C CYS A 90 4.28 -12.26 -28.22
N GLU A 91 4.98 -11.35 -28.87
CA GLU A 91 4.53 -10.64 -30.06
C GLU A 91 5.17 -11.16 -31.33
N GLN A 92 4.49 -10.95 -32.47
CA GLN A 92 5.00 -11.21 -33.80
C GLN A 92 6.01 -10.13 -34.20
N ILE A 93 7.17 -10.54 -34.66
CA ILE A 93 8.22 -9.65 -35.14
C ILE A 93 8.36 -9.81 -36.67
N GLY A 94 8.33 -8.71 -37.37
CA GLY A 94 8.37 -8.67 -38.84
C GLY A 94 7.00 -8.64 -39.53
N ASP A 95 7.01 -8.55 -40.86
CA ASP A 95 5.83 -8.49 -41.69
C ASP A 95 5.35 -9.90 -42.09
N PRO A 96 4.12 -10.30 -41.75
CA PRO A 96 3.54 -11.58 -42.17
C PRO A 96 3.52 -11.78 -43.71
N ALA A 97 3.43 -10.70 -44.48
CA ALA A 97 3.37 -10.74 -45.93
C ALA A 97 4.69 -11.11 -46.62
N THR A 98 5.81 -10.87 -45.93
CA THR A 98 7.18 -11.12 -46.45
C THR A 98 7.85 -12.40 -45.87
N SER A 99 7.22 -13.03 -44.87
CA SER A 99 7.78 -14.19 -44.18
C SER A 99 7.62 -15.48 -44.96
N LYS A 100 8.73 -16.20 -45.23
CA LYS A 100 8.74 -17.52 -45.85
C LYS A 100 8.56 -18.67 -44.84
N GLY A 101 7.67 -18.53 -43.88
CA GLY A 101 7.43 -19.52 -42.81
C GLY A 101 6.60 -18.94 -41.68
N PRO A 102 6.53 -19.62 -40.53
CA PRO A 102 5.89 -19.02 -39.35
C PRO A 102 6.59 -17.70 -38.99
N VAL A 103 5.82 -16.62 -38.89
CA VAL A 103 6.36 -15.31 -38.44
C VAL A 103 7.10 -15.50 -37.12
N GLU A 104 8.26 -14.90 -36.98
CA GLU A 104 9.05 -14.96 -35.75
C GLU A 104 8.29 -14.30 -34.59
N ARG A 105 8.43 -14.88 -33.39
CA ARG A 105 7.84 -14.33 -32.18
C ARG A 105 8.90 -14.22 -31.11
N GLN A 106 8.80 -13.12 -30.34
CA GLN A 106 9.73 -12.84 -29.26
C GLN A 106 8.97 -12.43 -28.01
N VAL A 107 9.54 -12.73 -26.85
CA VAL A 107 9.04 -12.20 -25.56
C VAL A 107 9.36 -10.72 -25.52
N VAL A 108 8.32 -9.90 -25.55
CA VAL A 108 8.47 -8.42 -25.49
C VAL A 108 8.35 -7.91 -24.07
N ARG A 109 7.63 -8.62 -23.20
CA ARG A 109 7.40 -8.20 -21.81
C ARG A 109 6.99 -9.39 -20.95
N ILE A 110 7.38 -9.33 -19.67
CA ILE A 110 6.88 -10.23 -18.63
C ILE A 110 6.13 -9.37 -17.62
N ILE A 111 4.85 -9.64 -17.46
CA ILE A 111 3.99 -8.90 -16.52
C ILE A 111 3.85 -9.74 -15.26
N THR A 112 4.30 -9.20 -14.15
CA THR A 112 4.15 -9.79 -12.81
C THR A 112 3.39 -8.83 -11.91
N PRO A 113 2.83 -9.26 -10.78
CA PRO A 113 2.12 -8.36 -9.87
C PRO A 113 2.89 -7.09 -9.51
N GLY A 114 4.20 -7.21 -9.32
CA GLY A 114 5.06 -6.09 -8.94
C GLY A 114 5.60 -5.27 -10.11
N THR A 115 5.63 -5.81 -11.33
CA THR A 115 6.19 -5.12 -12.50
C THR A 115 5.15 -4.55 -13.45
N VAL A 116 3.89 -4.51 -13.03
CA VAL A 116 2.81 -3.83 -13.75
C VAL A 116 3.08 -2.34 -13.83
N SER A 117 2.90 -1.75 -15.02
CA SER A 117 2.99 -0.30 -15.26
C SER A 117 1.73 0.26 -15.94
N ASP A 118 0.81 -0.60 -16.38
CA ASP A 118 -0.45 -0.20 -17.01
C ASP A 118 -1.42 0.39 -15.97
N GLU A 119 -1.92 1.59 -16.20
CA GLU A 119 -2.81 2.34 -15.30
C GLU A 119 -4.05 1.52 -14.91
N ALA A 120 -4.66 0.82 -15.87
CA ALA A 120 -5.85 0.02 -15.63
C ALA A 120 -5.64 -1.17 -14.66
N LEU A 121 -4.39 -1.54 -14.38
CA LEU A 121 -4.01 -2.66 -13.52
C LEU A 121 -3.57 -2.23 -12.13
N LEU A 122 -3.41 -0.93 -11.89
CA LEU A 122 -2.86 -0.33 -10.67
C LEU A 122 -3.95 0.39 -9.87
N ASP A 123 -3.77 0.43 -8.55
CA ASP A 123 -4.48 1.39 -7.70
C ASP A 123 -3.79 2.75 -7.85
N GLU A 124 -4.53 3.78 -8.23
CA GLU A 124 -3.98 5.10 -8.52
C GLU A 124 -3.27 5.72 -7.30
N ARG A 125 -3.87 5.56 -6.12
CA ARG A 125 -3.42 6.20 -4.88
C ARG A 125 -2.53 5.32 -4.02
N ARG A 126 -2.00 4.20 -4.58
CA ARG A 126 -1.08 3.28 -3.89
C ARG A 126 0.20 3.05 -4.66
N ASP A 127 1.28 2.86 -3.91
CA ASP A 127 2.52 2.33 -4.46
C ASP A 127 2.34 0.85 -4.82
N ASN A 128 3.04 0.40 -5.87
CA ASN A 128 3.08 -0.99 -6.31
C ASN A 128 4.47 -1.57 -6.06
N LEU A 129 4.72 -2.02 -4.83
CA LEU A 129 6.05 -2.33 -4.36
C LEU A 129 6.48 -3.75 -4.69
N ILE A 130 7.70 -3.88 -5.23
CA ILE A 130 8.46 -5.13 -5.26
C ILE A 130 9.56 -5.01 -4.21
N ALA A 131 9.80 -6.07 -3.46
CA ALA A 131 10.91 -6.13 -2.53
C ALA A 131 11.86 -7.29 -2.86
N ALA A 132 13.13 -7.15 -2.51
CA ALA A 132 14.10 -8.24 -2.50
C ALA A 132 14.74 -8.32 -1.11
N LEU A 133 14.95 -9.54 -0.63
CA LEU A 133 15.41 -9.81 0.71
C LEU A 133 16.62 -10.76 0.65
N LEU A 134 17.69 -10.35 1.32
CA LEU A 134 18.89 -11.14 1.53
C LEU A 134 19.27 -11.06 3.00
N GLY A 135 19.71 -12.13 3.64
CA GLY A 135 20.11 -12.03 5.02
C GLY A 135 20.57 -13.34 5.64
N ASP A 136 21.03 -13.21 6.87
CA ASP A 136 21.41 -14.31 7.75
C ASP A 136 20.41 -14.43 8.92
N GLU A 137 20.85 -14.95 10.05
CA GLU A 137 20.00 -15.10 11.25
C GLU A 137 19.74 -13.78 11.98
N ARG A 138 20.56 -12.74 11.80
CA ARG A 138 20.57 -11.53 12.63
C ARG A 138 20.43 -10.23 11.85
N LEU A 139 20.94 -10.19 10.63
CA LEU A 139 20.97 -8.99 9.79
C LEU A 139 20.34 -9.28 8.43
N PHE A 140 19.47 -8.42 7.99
CA PHE A 140 18.71 -8.55 6.75
C PHE A 140 18.90 -7.31 5.89
N GLY A 141 19.27 -7.50 4.63
CA GLY A 141 19.27 -6.48 3.59
C GLY A 141 17.95 -6.51 2.84
N LEU A 142 17.24 -5.40 2.85
CA LEU A 142 15.98 -5.23 2.16
C LEU A 142 16.14 -4.13 1.11
N ALA A 143 15.75 -4.45 -0.12
CA ALA A 143 15.61 -3.50 -1.22
C ALA A 143 14.16 -3.43 -1.65
N VAL A 144 13.67 -2.23 -1.96
CA VAL A 144 12.27 -1.97 -2.34
C VAL A 144 12.23 -1.07 -3.55
N LEU A 145 11.44 -1.45 -4.55
CA LEU A 145 11.26 -0.72 -5.79
C LEU A 145 9.79 -0.57 -6.13
N ASP A 146 9.38 0.65 -6.41
CA ASP A 146 8.18 0.93 -7.20
C ASP A 146 8.59 1.30 -8.62
N ILE A 147 8.36 0.38 -9.56
CA ILE A 147 8.72 0.59 -10.97
C ILE A 147 7.86 1.66 -11.64
N THR A 148 6.67 1.95 -11.07
CA THR A 148 5.70 2.90 -11.63
C THR A 148 5.99 4.35 -11.26
N SER A 149 6.81 4.58 -10.23
CA SER A 149 7.27 5.90 -9.80
C SER A 149 8.78 6.09 -9.93
N GLY A 150 9.53 4.98 -10.00
CA GLY A 150 11.00 4.99 -9.99
C GLY A 150 11.59 5.10 -8.58
N ASN A 151 10.78 5.01 -7.53
CA ASN A 151 11.26 5.02 -6.15
C ASN A 151 12.00 3.72 -5.84
N PHE A 152 13.30 3.82 -5.54
CA PHE A 152 14.15 2.71 -5.21
C PHE A 152 14.87 2.97 -3.88
N SER A 153 14.65 2.11 -2.89
CA SER A 153 15.24 2.26 -1.57
C SER A 153 15.89 0.98 -1.05
N VAL A 154 16.81 1.13 -0.11
CA VAL A 154 17.55 0.05 0.54
C VAL A 154 17.70 0.32 2.03
N GLN A 155 17.68 -0.75 2.82
CA GLN A 155 17.97 -0.69 4.25
C GLN A 155 18.57 -2.01 4.75
N GLU A 156 19.31 -1.95 5.86
CA GLU A 156 19.74 -3.14 6.62
C GLU A 156 19.03 -3.16 7.97
N ILE A 157 18.38 -4.27 8.27
CA ILE A 157 17.47 -4.44 9.41
C ILE A 157 18.03 -5.50 10.34
N LYS A 158 18.16 -5.17 11.62
CA LYS A 158 18.59 -6.12 12.65
C LYS A 158 17.38 -6.81 13.27
N GLY A 159 17.43 -8.13 13.31
CA GLY A 159 16.42 -8.97 13.96
C GLY A 159 15.22 -9.27 13.06
N TRP A 160 14.69 -10.47 13.25
CA TRP A 160 13.57 -11.00 12.45
C TRP A 160 12.27 -10.22 12.66
N GLU A 161 11.95 -9.86 13.90
CA GLU A 161 10.72 -9.13 14.23
C GLU A 161 10.68 -7.73 13.56
N ASN A 162 11.81 -7.03 13.55
CA ASN A 162 11.90 -5.74 12.86
C ASN A 162 11.75 -5.90 11.34
N LEU A 163 12.27 -6.98 10.76
CA LEU A 163 12.05 -7.29 9.35
C LEU A 163 10.58 -7.55 9.06
N LEU A 164 9.91 -8.34 9.90
CA LEU A 164 8.48 -8.61 9.72
C LEU A 164 7.65 -7.34 9.80
N ALA A 165 7.94 -6.45 10.75
CA ALA A 165 7.31 -5.13 10.87
C ALA A 165 7.48 -4.29 9.60
N GLU A 166 8.69 -4.30 9.01
CA GLU A 166 8.95 -3.58 7.77
C GLU A 166 8.25 -4.22 6.55
N LEU A 167 8.22 -5.55 6.45
CA LEU A 167 7.48 -6.25 5.41
C LEU A 167 5.96 -6.03 5.53
N GLU A 168 5.44 -5.91 6.74
CA GLU A 168 4.05 -5.56 6.98
C GLU A 168 3.76 -4.10 6.56
N ARG A 169 4.62 -3.16 6.95
CA ARG A 169 4.54 -1.75 6.54
C ARG A 169 4.53 -1.57 5.03
N LEU A 170 5.47 -2.19 4.35
CA LEU A 170 5.66 -2.06 2.91
C LEU A 170 4.60 -2.83 2.13
N ASN A 171 4.13 -3.93 2.69
CA ASN A 171 3.19 -4.85 2.08
C ASN A 171 3.47 -5.10 0.58
N PRO A 172 4.70 -5.54 0.21
CA PRO A 172 5.08 -5.70 -1.19
C PRO A 172 4.20 -6.76 -1.85
N VAL A 173 3.77 -6.48 -3.08
CA VAL A 173 2.97 -7.41 -3.89
C VAL A 173 3.80 -8.58 -4.40
N GLU A 174 5.14 -8.41 -4.42
CA GLU A 174 6.09 -9.42 -4.85
C GLU A 174 7.36 -9.32 -4.01
N LEU A 175 7.87 -10.47 -3.53
CA LEU A 175 9.04 -10.56 -2.68
C LEU A 175 10.06 -11.56 -3.27
N LEU A 176 11.22 -11.06 -3.67
CA LEU A 176 12.32 -11.89 -4.19
C LEU A 176 13.17 -12.37 -3.03
N ILE A 177 13.42 -13.68 -2.96
CA ILE A 177 14.27 -14.32 -1.95
C ILE A 177 15.22 -15.31 -2.61
N PRO A 178 16.40 -15.60 -2.05
CA PRO A 178 17.27 -16.66 -2.53
C PRO A 178 16.60 -18.03 -2.46
N ASP A 179 16.99 -18.96 -3.35
CA ASP A 179 16.48 -20.35 -3.33
C ASP A 179 16.80 -21.07 -2.01
N ASP A 180 17.94 -20.75 -1.43
CA ASP A 180 18.44 -21.29 -0.17
C ASP A 180 18.00 -20.49 1.07
N TRP A 181 16.97 -19.67 0.96
CA TRP A 181 16.42 -18.89 2.07
C TRP A 181 16.07 -19.79 3.26
N PRO A 182 16.67 -19.55 4.45
CA PRO A 182 16.65 -20.54 5.54
C PRO A 182 15.40 -20.53 6.41
N ARG A 183 14.53 -19.54 6.29
CA ARG A 183 13.38 -19.36 7.16
C ARG A 183 12.05 -19.42 6.44
N ASP A 184 11.02 -19.85 7.14
CA ASP A 184 9.64 -19.75 6.65
C ASP A 184 9.16 -18.32 6.69
N LEU A 185 8.61 -17.86 5.56
CA LEU A 185 7.89 -16.59 5.52
C LEU A 185 6.50 -16.74 6.15
N PRO A 186 5.93 -15.65 6.73
CA PRO A 186 4.53 -15.63 7.14
C PRO A 186 3.59 -16.10 6.04
N ALA A 187 2.49 -16.74 6.39
CA ALA A 187 1.55 -17.33 5.44
C ALA A 187 1.06 -16.32 4.40
N GLU A 188 0.81 -15.07 4.84
CA GLU A 188 0.31 -13.99 3.99
C GLU A 188 1.33 -13.52 2.94
N LYS A 189 2.63 -13.73 3.20
CA LYS A 189 3.72 -13.31 2.29
C LYS A 189 4.16 -14.42 1.34
N ARG A 190 3.79 -15.67 1.58
CA ARG A 190 4.18 -16.82 0.73
C ARG A 190 3.65 -16.73 -0.70
N PRO A 191 2.41 -16.29 -0.97
CA PRO A 191 1.89 -16.23 -2.34
C PRO A 191 2.65 -15.26 -3.25
N GLY A 192 3.15 -14.14 -2.70
CA GLY A 192 3.95 -13.15 -3.43
C GLY A 192 5.44 -13.45 -3.48
N ALA A 193 5.92 -14.52 -2.81
CA ALA A 193 7.33 -14.85 -2.77
C ALA A 193 7.79 -15.52 -4.07
N ARG A 194 8.91 -15.04 -4.61
CA ARG A 194 9.59 -15.59 -5.81
C ARG A 194 11.01 -15.96 -5.43
N ARG A 195 11.36 -17.20 -5.68
CA ARG A 195 12.73 -17.68 -5.47
C ARG A 195 13.63 -17.29 -6.63
N ARG A 196 14.84 -16.86 -6.29
CA ARG A 196 15.88 -16.48 -7.25
C ARG A 196 17.18 -17.20 -6.91
N ALA A 197 17.98 -17.43 -7.91
CA ALA A 197 19.27 -18.10 -7.69
C ALA A 197 20.18 -17.26 -6.77
N PRO A 198 20.94 -17.87 -5.84
CA PRO A 198 21.77 -17.14 -4.87
C PRO A 198 22.78 -16.19 -5.53
N TRP A 199 23.28 -16.49 -6.75
CA TRP A 199 24.19 -15.60 -7.47
C TRP A 199 23.55 -14.33 -8.00
N ASP A 200 22.20 -14.24 -8.08
CA ASP A 200 21.49 -13.01 -8.42
C ASP A 200 21.64 -11.94 -7.31
N PHE A 201 22.02 -12.39 -6.11
CA PHE A 201 22.25 -11.53 -4.94
C PHE A 201 23.75 -11.25 -4.71
N ASP A 202 24.63 -11.62 -5.65
CA ASP A 202 26.07 -11.39 -5.52
C ASP A 202 26.37 -9.89 -5.39
N ARG A 203 27.05 -9.51 -4.30
CA ARG A 203 27.32 -8.13 -3.95
C ARG A 203 28.12 -7.37 -5.01
N ASP A 204 29.15 -7.99 -5.55
CA ASP A 204 30.07 -7.30 -6.47
C ASP A 204 29.40 -7.06 -7.82
N SER A 205 28.65 -8.04 -8.31
CA SER A 205 27.82 -7.95 -9.50
C SER A 205 26.70 -6.91 -9.31
N ALA A 206 26.02 -6.93 -8.17
CA ALA A 206 25.00 -5.96 -7.79
C ALA A 206 25.54 -4.52 -7.78
N ARG A 207 26.69 -4.31 -7.13
CA ARG A 207 27.34 -2.99 -7.10
C ARG A 207 27.69 -2.49 -8.50
N LYS A 208 28.25 -3.34 -9.36
CA LYS A 208 28.54 -2.97 -10.75
C LYS A 208 27.27 -2.58 -11.51
N ALA A 209 26.22 -3.40 -11.40
CA ALA A 209 24.94 -3.14 -12.06
C ALA A 209 24.30 -1.83 -11.60
N LEU A 210 24.31 -1.55 -10.29
CA LEU A 210 23.78 -0.30 -9.72
C LEU A 210 24.62 0.93 -10.13
N CYS A 211 25.96 0.83 -10.08
CA CYS A 211 26.83 1.90 -10.54
C CYS A 211 26.63 2.22 -12.03
N GLN A 212 26.45 1.18 -12.85
CA GLN A 212 26.14 1.33 -14.27
C GLN A 212 24.77 1.97 -14.48
N GLN A 213 23.75 1.54 -13.72
CA GLN A 213 22.39 2.10 -13.80
C GLN A 213 22.37 3.59 -13.49
N PHE A 214 23.05 4.01 -12.45
CA PHE A 214 23.06 5.40 -11.99
C PHE A 214 24.20 6.26 -12.57
N ALA A 215 24.97 5.71 -13.50
CA ALA A 215 26.14 6.37 -14.13
C ALA A 215 27.14 6.94 -13.09
N THR A 216 27.40 6.20 -12.00
CA THR A 216 28.26 6.61 -10.90
C THR A 216 29.46 5.67 -10.75
N LYS A 217 30.54 6.17 -10.14
CA LYS A 217 31.74 5.37 -9.86
C LYS A 217 31.55 4.46 -8.64
N ASP A 218 30.82 4.93 -7.65
CA ASP A 218 30.54 4.22 -6.41
C ASP A 218 29.14 4.62 -5.87
N LEU A 219 28.72 3.97 -4.78
CA LEU A 219 27.44 4.21 -4.15
C LEU A 219 27.52 5.13 -2.91
N LYS A 220 28.66 5.81 -2.68
CA LYS A 220 28.84 6.67 -1.51
C LYS A 220 27.91 7.86 -1.52
N GLY A 221 27.67 8.45 -2.71
CA GLY A 221 26.74 9.57 -2.85
C GLY A 221 25.30 9.25 -2.42
N PHE A 222 24.92 7.97 -2.47
CA PHE A 222 23.62 7.48 -1.99
C PHE A 222 23.62 7.06 -0.52
N GLY A 223 24.77 7.13 0.18
CA GLY A 223 24.91 6.74 1.59
C GLY A 223 24.82 5.24 1.86
N CYS A 224 24.81 4.38 0.84
CA CYS A 224 24.60 2.93 0.96
C CYS A 224 25.83 2.06 0.67
N ASP A 225 26.98 2.64 0.41
CA ASP A 225 28.22 1.93 0.00
C ASP A 225 28.66 0.82 0.98
N LYS A 226 28.30 0.95 2.25
CA LYS A 226 28.64 0.00 3.32
C LYS A 226 27.59 -1.09 3.56
N LEU A 227 26.42 -0.98 2.94
CA LEU A 227 25.30 -1.92 3.12
C LEU A 227 25.48 -3.17 2.25
N THR A 228 26.10 -4.19 2.82
CA THR A 228 26.51 -5.35 2.04
C THR A 228 25.34 -6.21 1.57
N LEU A 229 24.40 -6.50 2.46
CA LEU A 229 23.24 -7.34 2.18
C LEU A 229 22.20 -6.59 1.35
N ALA A 230 21.94 -5.33 1.71
CA ALA A 230 20.98 -4.50 0.99
C ALA A 230 21.40 -4.20 -0.45
N ILE A 231 22.70 -4.05 -0.73
CA ILE A 231 23.22 -3.90 -2.11
C ILE A 231 22.98 -5.17 -2.91
N GLY A 232 23.24 -6.37 -2.36
CA GLY A 232 22.93 -7.65 -3.02
C GLY A 232 21.44 -7.76 -3.37
N ALA A 233 20.57 -7.45 -2.42
CA ALA A 233 19.13 -7.42 -2.65
C ALA A 233 18.73 -6.40 -3.74
N ALA A 234 19.33 -5.19 -3.75
CA ALA A 234 19.06 -4.16 -4.75
C ALA A 234 19.51 -4.58 -6.16
N GLY A 235 20.65 -5.26 -6.25
CA GLY A 235 21.14 -5.80 -7.53
C GLY A 235 20.22 -6.86 -8.13
N CYS A 236 19.75 -7.80 -7.29
CA CYS A 236 18.75 -8.80 -7.69
C CYS A 236 17.47 -8.11 -8.20
N LEU A 237 16.96 -7.12 -7.45
CA LEU A 237 15.74 -6.40 -7.78
C LEU A 237 15.86 -5.61 -9.09
N LEU A 238 16.97 -4.90 -9.30
CA LEU A 238 17.27 -4.19 -10.55
C LEU A 238 17.35 -5.14 -11.75
N THR A 239 18.03 -6.27 -11.59
CA THR A 239 18.16 -7.28 -12.64
C THR A 239 16.79 -7.86 -13.00
N TYR A 240 16.01 -8.24 -12.00
CA TYR A 240 14.65 -8.73 -12.19
C TYR A 240 13.75 -7.72 -12.90
N ALA A 241 13.81 -6.44 -12.52
CA ALA A 241 13.07 -5.38 -13.18
C ALA A 241 13.47 -5.22 -14.66
N LYS A 242 14.78 -5.29 -14.97
CA LYS A 242 15.28 -5.26 -16.37
C LYS A 242 14.86 -6.49 -17.18
N GLU A 243 14.91 -7.66 -16.59
CA GLU A 243 14.47 -8.92 -17.23
C GLU A 243 12.98 -8.89 -17.58
N THR A 244 12.15 -8.37 -16.68
CA THR A 244 10.70 -8.35 -16.87
C THR A 244 10.24 -7.26 -17.81
N GLN A 245 10.82 -6.05 -17.73
CA GLN A 245 10.46 -4.92 -18.58
C GLN A 245 11.17 -4.90 -19.93
N ARG A 246 12.28 -5.64 -20.07
CA ARG A 246 13.09 -5.67 -21.33
C ARG A 246 13.57 -4.28 -21.76
N THR A 247 13.79 -3.36 -20.80
CA THR A 247 14.25 -1.98 -21.05
C THR A 247 15.40 -1.61 -20.11
N ALA A 248 16.08 -0.51 -20.41
CA ALA A 248 17.18 0.01 -19.58
C ALA A 248 16.74 0.70 -18.28
N LEU A 249 15.44 0.93 -18.08
CA LEU A 249 14.83 1.60 -16.93
C LEU A 249 15.41 3.01 -16.65
N PRO A 250 15.44 3.95 -17.61
CA PRO A 250 16.07 5.26 -17.44
C PRO A 250 15.41 6.14 -16.37
N HIS A 251 14.19 5.82 -15.96
CA HIS A 251 13.48 6.50 -14.88
C HIS A 251 13.98 6.10 -13.47
N LEU A 252 14.77 5.02 -13.35
CA LEU A 252 15.44 4.67 -12.09
C LEU A 252 16.75 5.43 -12.01
N ARG A 253 16.76 6.57 -11.28
CA ARG A 253 17.88 7.52 -11.26
C ARG A 253 18.67 7.55 -9.95
N SER A 254 18.08 7.03 -8.87
CA SER A 254 18.68 7.12 -7.54
C SER A 254 18.35 5.90 -6.69
N LEU A 255 19.15 5.70 -5.67
CA LEU A 255 18.96 4.69 -4.63
C LEU A 255 18.96 5.40 -3.28
N ARG A 256 17.86 5.31 -2.54
CA ARG A 256 17.72 5.96 -1.24
C ARG A 256 18.04 4.99 -0.11
N HIS A 257 19.03 5.36 0.71
CA HIS A 257 19.26 4.63 1.96
C HIS A 257 18.23 5.05 3.01
N GLU A 258 17.40 4.14 3.42
CA GLU A 258 16.42 4.33 4.49
C GLU A 258 17.01 3.94 5.84
N ARG A 259 17.06 4.88 6.78
CA ARG A 259 17.57 4.67 8.14
C ARG A 259 16.41 4.64 9.12
N LEU A 260 16.34 3.60 9.92
CA LEU A 260 15.28 3.48 10.95
C LEU A 260 15.41 4.58 12.02
N ASP A 261 16.64 5.00 12.31
CA ASP A 261 16.91 6.03 13.34
C ASP A 261 16.36 7.42 12.99
N ASP A 262 16.10 7.70 11.72
CA ASP A 262 15.60 8.98 11.24
C ASP A 262 14.06 9.09 11.32
N THR A 263 13.40 8.02 11.79
CA THR A 263 11.95 7.92 11.80
C THR A 263 11.40 7.44 13.12
N VAL A 264 10.12 7.71 13.37
CA VAL A 264 9.37 7.10 14.47
C VAL A 264 9.00 5.68 14.04
N ILE A 265 9.45 4.71 14.82
CA ILE A 265 9.21 3.29 14.52
C ILE A 265 7.83 2.89 15.03
N LEU A 266 7.03 2.30 14.14
CA LEU A 266 5.76 1.65 14.47
C LEU A 266 5.88 0.17 14.11
N ASP A 267 5.58 -0.72 15.05
CA ASP A 267 5.47 -2.15 14.75
C ASP A 267 4.14 -2.47 14.04
N GLY A 268 4.02 -3.69 13.56
CA GLY A 268 2.83 -4.12 12.81
C GLY A 268 1.54 -4.05 13.63
N ALA A 269 1.61 -4.43 14.92
CA ALA A 269 0.46 -4.34 15.82
C ALA A 269 0.02 -2.88 16.00
N SER A 270 0.96 -1.97 16.20
CA SER A 270 0.67 -0.54 16.35
C SER A 270 0.02 0.07 15.10
N ARG A 271 0.49 -0.30 13.90
CA ARG A 271 -0.11 0.18 12.64
C ARG A 271 -1.56 -0.26 12.50
N ARG A 272 -1.83 -1.54 12.78
CA ARG A 272 -3.20 -2.09 12.74
C ARG A 272 -4.09 -1.45 13.79
N ASN A 273 -3.61 -1.35 15.03
CA ASN A 273 -4.38 -0.80 16.14
C ASN A 273 -4.71 0.68 15.98
N LEU A 274 -3.84 1.45 15.29
CA LEU A 274 -4.05 2.87 15.00
C LEU A 274 -4.87 3.10 13.71
N GLU A 275 -5.16 2.06 12.95
CA GLU A 275 -5.95 2.12 11.71
C GLU A 275 -5.47 3.23 10.76
N LEU A 276 -4.17 3.22 10.44
CA LEU A 276 -3.55 4.32 9.67
C LEU A 276 -4.09 4.39 8.24
N ASP A 277 -4.08 3.28 7.50
CA ASP A 277 -4.48 3.16 6.09
C ASP A 277 -5.43 1.99 5.82
N ILE A 278 -5.52 1.05 6.76
CA ILE A 278 -6.44 -0.09 6.74
C ILE A 278 -7.10 -0.18 8.12
N ASN A 279 -8.43 -0.30 8.17
CA ASN A 279 -9.17 -0.48 9.40
C ASN A 279 -9.14 -1.96 9.85
N LEU A 280 -9.56 -2.22 11.09
CA LEU A 280 -9.58 -3.58 11.67
C LEU A 280 -10.47 -4.58 10.90
N ALA A 281 -11.43 -4.11 10.11
CA ALA A 281 -12.25 -4.94 9.23
C ALA A 281 -11.59 -5.21 7.86
N GLY A 282 -10.40 -4.69 7.60
CA GLY A 282 -9.68 -4.82 6.33
C GLY A 282 -10.09 -3.80 5.25
N GLY A 283 -11.01 -2.88 5.55
CA GLY A 283 -11.42 -1.78 4.69
C GLY A 283 -10.51 -0.54 4.83
N ARG A 284 -10.82 0.49 4.05
CA ARG A 284 -10.08 1.77 4.07
C ARG A 284 -10.88 2.92 4.65
N ASP A 285 -12.17 2.74 4.82
CA ASP A 285 -13.05 3.75 5.38
C ASP A 285 -12.72 3.92 6.86
N ASN A 286 -12.91 5.14 7.37
CA ASN A 286 -12.67 5.48 8.76
C ASN A 286 -11.23 5.18 9.25
N THR A 287 -10.24 5.34 8.36
CA THR A 287 -8.82 5.30 8.69
C THR A 287 -8.26 6.72 8.82
N LEU A 288 -7.08 6.89 9.44
CA LEU A 288 -6.44 8.19 9.49
C LEU A 288 -6.21 8.75 8.07
N GLN A 289 -5.70 7.92 7.15
CA GLN A 289 -5.47 8.32 5.76
C GLN A 289 -6.77 8.79 5.10
N SER A 290 -7.90 8.09 5.29
CA SER A 290 -9.17 8.47 4.69
C SER A 290 -9.70 9.84 5.13
N VAL A 291 -9.30 10.31 6.31
CA VAL A 291 -9.66 11.63 6.84
C VAL A 291 -8.72 12.71 6.32
N VAL A 292 -7.41 12.45 6.31
CA VAL A 292 -6.41 13.47 5.99
C VAL A 292 -6.05 13.57 4.51
N ASP A 293 -6.38 12.56 3.68
CA ASP A 293 -6.07 12.56 2.24
C ASP A 293 -7.21 13.19 1.42
N ARG A 294 -6.98 14.42 0.98
CA ARG A 294 -7.78 15.16 0.00
C ARG A 294 -6.88 15.73 -1.09
N CYS A 295 -5.72 15.10 -1.30
CA CYS A 295 -4.76 15.51 -2.35
C CYS A 295 -5.42 15.55 -3.72
N GLN A 296 -5.05 16.54 -4.53
CA GLN A 296 -5.59 16.72 -5.87
C GLN A 296 -5.03 15.68 -6.85
N THR A 297 -3.78 15.25 -6.63
CA THR A 297 -3.09 14.28 -7.48
C THR A 297 -2.91 12.93 -6.80
N ALA A 298 -2.93 11.85 -7.58
CA ALA A 298 -2.67 10.51 -7.06
C ALA A 298 -1.21 10.35 -6.57
N MET A 299 -0.24 11.03 -7.20
CA MET A 299 1.16 11.02 -6.75
C MET A 299 1.33 11.63 -5.36
N ALA A 300 0.59 12.69 -5.03
CA ALA A 300 0.59 13.27 -3.69
C ALA A 300 -0.07 12.36 -2.65
N SER A 301 -1.17 11.70 -2.99
CA SER A 301 -1.79 10.70 -2.09
C SER A 301 -0.82 9.56 -1.74
N ARG A 302 -0.05 9.06 -2.72
CA ARG A 302 1.01 8.08 -2.47
C ARG A 302 2.10 8.64 -1.56
N LEU A 303 2.51 9.88 -1.77
CA LEU A 303 3.50 10.55 -0.93
C LEU A 303 2.99 10.75 0.50
N LEU A 304 1.75 11.19 0.69
CA LEU A 304 1.12 11.34 2.01
C LEU A 304 1.03 10.00 2.73
N SER A 305 0.64 8.92 2.03
CA SER A 305 0.63 7.57 2.59
C SER A 305 2.02 7.14 3.07
N ARG A 306 3.08 7.45 2.30
CA ARG A 306 4.47 7.22 2.71
C ARG A 306 4.84 8.04 3.95
N TRP A 307 4.40 9.28 4.08
CA TRP A 307 4.65 10.11 5.26
C TRP A 307 3.95 9.56 6.51
N LEU A 308 2.68 9.18 6.41
CA LEU A 308 1.92 8.57 7.51
C LEU A 308 2.53 7.26 7.99
N ASN A 309 3.01 6.46 7.06
CA ASN A 309 3.64 5.17 7.36
C ASN A 309 5.10 5.29 7.79
N ARG A 310 5.70 6.47 7.69
CA ARG A 310 7.09 6.74 8.06
C ARG A 310 7.25 8.15 8.62
N PRO A 311 6.71 8.43 9.82
CA PRO A 311 6.85 9.72 10.47
C PRO A 311 8.31 10.02 10.77
N LEU A 312 8.72 11.28 10.67
CA LEU A 312 10.12 11.70 10.75
C LEU A 312 10.51 12.15 12.16
N ARG A 313 11.84 12.08 12.43
CA ARG A 313 12.47 12.65 13.62
C ARG A 313 13.40 13.81 13.29
N ASP A 314 13.46 14.25 12.04
CA ASP A 314 14.24 15.42 11.63
C ASP A 314 13.44 16.70 11.89
N LEU A 315 13.77 17.39 12.97
CA LEU A 315 13.09 18.61 13.40
C LEU A 315 13.11 19.70 12.31
N LYS A 316 14.19 19.82 11.53
CA LYS A 316 14.30 20.84 10.47
C LYS A 316 13.28 20.59 9.36
N VAL A 317 13.12 19.33 8.96
CA VAL A 317 12.12 18.95 7.95
C VAL A 317 10.71 19.17 8.49
N LEU A 318 10.44 18.78 9.74
CA LEU A 318 9.13 18.96 10.38
C LEU A 318 8.76 20.44 10.47
N GLN A 319 9.66 21.29 10.93
CA GLN A 319 9.45 22.74 11.01
C GLN A 319 9.24 23.36 9.63
N ALA A 320 10.04 22.96 8.62
CA ALA A 320 9.88 23.45 7.25
C ALA A 320 8.51 23.13 6.66
N ARG A 321 7.96 21.93 6.96
CA ARG A 321 6.59 21.55 6.57
C ARG A 321 5.55 22.39 7.31
N GLN A 322 5.68 22.56 8.62
CA GLN A 322 4.78 23.39 9.43
C GLN A 322 4.76 24.85 8.97
N ASP A 323 5.93 25.43 8.65
CA ASP A 323 6.02 26.79 8.13
C ASP A 323 5.39 26.91 6.74
N SER A 324 5.52 25.87 5.91
CA SER A 324 4.84 25.79 4.61
C SER A 324 3.32 25.74 4.75
N ILE A 325 2.80 24.90 5.66
CA ILE A 325 1.36 24.83 5.95
C ILE A 325 0.86 26.18 6.45
N ARG A 326 1.58 26.84 7.36
CA ARG A 326 1.21 28.16 7.89
C ARG A 326 1.16 29.21 6.77
N CYS A 327 2.16 29.22 5.88
CA CYS A 327 2.21 30.11 4.72
C CYS A 327 1.02 29.88 3.76
N LEU A 328 0.63 28.61 3.54
CA LEU A 328 -0.49 28.24 2.67
C LEU A 328 -1.85 28.57 3.28
N LEU A 329 -1.99 28.51 4.60
CA LEU A 329 -3.19 28.92 5.34
C LEU A 329 -3.41 30.44 5.30
N ASP A 330 -2.31 31.22 5.33
CA ASP A 330 -2.40 32.67 5.31
C ASP A 330 -3.01 33.14 3.97
N GLY A 331 -4.15 33.85 4.06
CA GLY A 331 -4.91 34.30 2.91
C GLY A 331 -5.46 33.16 2.02
N TYR A 332 -5.59 31.95 2.56
CA TYR A 332 -6.11 30.75 1.84
C TYR A 332 -5.39 30.46 0.54
N ARG A 333 -4.05 30.64 0.53
CA ARG A 333 -3.23 30.49 -0.69
C ARG A 333 -3.31 29.10 -1.31
N PHE A 334 -3.61 28.06 -0.53
CA PHE A 334 -3.82 26.71 -1.02
C PHE A 334 -4.98 26.60 -2.04
N GLU A 335 -6.03 27.43 -1.92
CA GLU A 335 -7.18 27.42 -2.83
C GLU A 335 -6.78 27.84 -4.25
N LYS A 336 -5.76 28.69 -4.39
CA LYS A 336 -5.23 29.09 -5.71
C LYS A 336 -4.43 27.99 -6.39
N LEU A 337 -3.81 27.09 -5.60
CA LEU A 337 -2.96 26.02 -6.12
C LEU A 337 -3.75 24.77 -6.52
N GLN A 338 -4.81 24.44 -5.79
CA GLN A 338 -5.56 23.20 -5.95
C GLN A 338 -6.12 22.97 -7.38
N PRO A 339 -6.72 23.95 -8.08
CA PRO A 339 -7.21 23.74 -9.43
C PRO A 339 -6.11 23.36 -10.42
N GLN A 340 -4.96 24.05 -10.39
CA GLN A 340 -3.81 23.78 -11.25
C GLN A 340 -3.17 22.42 -10.94
N LEU A 341 -3.06 22.06 -9.66
CA LEU A 341 -2.58 20.74 -9.25
C LEU A 341 -3.49 19.61 -9.77
N LYS A 342 -4.80 19.84 -9.79
CA LYS A 342 -5.76 18.89 -10.35
C LYS A 342 -5.57 18.68 -11.84
N GLU A 343 -5.29 19.74 -12.60
CA GLU A 343 -5.02 19.66 -14.05
C GLU A 343 -3.71 18.92 -14.34
N ILE A 344 -2.71 19.04 -13.47
CA ILE A 344 -1.42 18.35 -13.62
C ILE A 344 -1.58 16.83 -13.53
N GLY A 345 -2.42 16.33 -12.63
CA GLY A 345 -2.68 14.90 -12.50
C GLY A 345 -1.48 14.06 -12.06
N ASP A 346 -1.38 12.82 -12.54
CA ASP A 346 -0.35 11.85 -12.16
C ASP A 346 0.79 11.78 -13.18
N ILE A 347 1.59 12.85 -13.25
CA ILE A 347 2.74 12.88 -14.15
C ILE A 347 3.87 11.92 -13.70
N GLU A 348 3.98 11.58 -12.41
CA GLU A 348 4.99 10.64 -11.91
C GLU A 348 4.89 9.30 -12.66
N ARG A 349 3.70 8.71 -12.74
CA ARG A 349 3.48 7.44 -13.46
C ARG A 349 3.55 7.59 -14.98
N ILE A 350 3.16 8.73 -15.54
CA ILE A 350 3.32 8.99 -16.96
C ILE A 350 4.80 9.01 -17.35
N LEU A 351 5.64 9.67 -16.56
CA LEU A 351 7.09 9.74 -16.80
C LEU A 351 7.75 8.36 -16.70
N ALA A 352 7.32 7.52 -15.76
CA ALA A 352 7.79 6.15 -15.68
C ALA A 352 7.40 5.34 -16.92
N ARG A 353 6.18 5.46 -17.43
CA ARG A 353 5.74 4.80 -18.67
C ARG A 353 6.51 5.30 -19.91
N ILE A 354 6.86 6.59 -19.96
CA ILE A 354 7.74 7.14 -20.99
C ILE A 354 9.12 6.48 -20.92
N GLY A 355 9.70 6.41 -19.71
CA GLY A 355 10.98 5.73 -19.49
C GLY A 355 10.96 4.24 -19.85
N LEU A 356 9.84 3.57 -19.65
CA LEU A 356 9.59 2.18 -20.03
C LEU A 356 9.23 1.99 -21.53
N ARG A 357 9.10 3.07 -22.30
CA ARG A 357 8.68 3.09 -23.71
C ARG A 357 7.30 2.45 -23.95
N ASN A 358 6.46 2.44 -22.96
CA ASN A 358 5.10 1.90 -23.03
C ASN A 358 4.00 2.96 -22.78
N ALA A 359 4.38 4.24 -22.75
CA ALA A 359 3.44 5.34 -22.70
C ALA A 359 2.47 5.28 -23.87
N ARG A 360 1.21 5.57 -23.60
CA ARG A 360 0.11 5.58 -24.57
C ARG A 360 -0.12 7.00 -25.10
N PRO A 361 -0.78 7.15 -26.25
CA PRO A 361 -1.09 8.48 -26.76
C PRO A 361 -1.81 9.38 -25.76
N ARG A 362 -2.72 8.83 -24.96
CA ARG A 362 -3.41 9.57 -23.90
C ARG A 362 -2.49 10.03 -22.77
N ASP A 363 -1.41 9.30 -22.49
CA ASP A 363 -0.41 9.72 -21.50
C ASP A 363 0.30 10.99 -21.97
N LEU A 364 0.64 11.06 -23.26
CA LEU A 364 1.28 12.25 -23.84
C LEU A 364 0.32 13.45 -23.91
N ALA A 365 -0.97 13.21 -24.18
CA ALA A 365 -1.97 14.27 -24.11
C ALA A 365 -2.10 14.82 -22.68
N ARG A 366 -2.19 13.93 -21.67
CA ARG A 366 -2.21 14.34 -20.25
C ARG A 366 -0.94 15.09 -19.86
N LEU A 367 0.24 14.62 -20.31
CA LEU A 367 1.50 15.34 -20.07
C LEU A 367 1.50 16.71 -20.71
N ARG A 368 1.01 16.84 -21.96
CA ARG A 368 0.81 18.15 -22.64
C ARG A 368 -0.02 19.09 -21.77
N ASP A 369 -1.18 18.63 -21.31
CA ASP A 369 -2.13 19.42 -20.51
C ASP A 369 -1.49 19.81 -19.17
N ALA A 370 -0.78 18.87 -18.53
CA ALA A 370 -0.03 19.13 -17.31
C ALA A 370 1.05 20.20 -17.48
N LEU A 371 1.86 20.09 -18.55
CA LEU A 371 2.89 21.11 -18.84
C LEU A 371 2.27 22.47 -19.18
N GLY A 372 1.08 22.49 -19.80
CA GLY A 372 0.30 23.70 -20.07
C GLY A 372 -0.18 24.41 -18.79
N ALA A 373 -0.44 23.68 -17.70
CA ALA A 373 -0.88 24.26 -16.43
C ALA A 373 0.29 24.80 -15.56
N LEU A 374 1.54 24.40 -15.83
CA LEU A 374 2.69 24.80 -15.02
C LEU A 374 2.96 26.30 -14.94
N PRO A 375 2.83 27.09 -16.01
CA PRO A 375 3.07 28.54 -15.92
C PRO A 375 2.14 29.24 -14.95
N GLU A 376 0.87 28.88 -14.91
CA GLU A 376 -0.11 29.47 -14.02
C GLU A 376 0.15 29.05 -12.56
N LEU A 377 0.46 27.77 -12.34
CA LEU A 377 0.87 27.26 -11.04
C LEU A 377 2.14 27.98 -10.54
N GLN A 378 3.15 28.13 -11.39
CA GLN A 378 4.40 28.80 -11.01
C GLN A 378 4.16 30.26 -10.63
N ASN A 379 3.30 30.97 -11.34
CA ASN A 379 2.88 32.31 -10.97
C ASN A 379 2.23 32.34 -9.57
N ALA A 380 1.35 31.39 -9.26
CA ALA A 380 0.75 31.28 -7.93
C ALA A 380 1.79 30.96 -6.83
N MET A 381 2.82 30.19 -7.16
CA MET A 381 3.91 29.86 -6.22
C MET A 381 4.82 31.06 -5.92
N THR A 382 4.92 32.06 -6.77
CA THR A 382 5.76 33.26 -6.52
C THR A 382 5.28 34.08 -5.32
N GLU A 383 4.04 33.95 -4.92
CA GLU A 383 3.46 34.61 -3.74
C GLU A 383 3.82 33.88 -2.40
N LEU A 384 4.49 32.72 -2.46
CA LEU A 384 4.78 31.87 -1.31
C LEU A 384 6.14 32.20 -0.72
N GLU A 385 6.18 32.76 0.48
CA GLU A 385 7.39 33.26 1.14
C GLU A 385 8.15 32.21 1.94
N ALA A 386 7.52 31.05 2.30
CA ALA A 386 8.20 30.02 3.08
C ALA A 386 9.39 29.43 2.29
N PRO A 387 10.60 29.35 2.90
CA PRO A 387 11.81 28.90 2.20
C PRO A 387 11.70 27.53 1.54
N HIS A 388 10.95 26.63 2.14
CA HIS A 388 10.71 25.31 1.59
C HIS A 388 9.85 25.36 0.34
N LEU A 389 8.77 26.15 0.35
CA LEU A 389 7.90 26.35 -0.82
C LEU A 389 8.64 27.07 -1.95
N ALA A 390 9.47 28.07 -1.63
CA ALA A 390 10.33 28.73 -2.61
C ALA A 390 11.33 27.74 -3.27
N ARG A 391 11.86 26.78 -2.50
CA ARG A 391 12.70 25.71 -3.04
C ARG A 391 11.92 24.79 -3.98
N LEU A 392 10.70 24.41 -3.65
CA LEU A 392 9.83 23.61 -4.52
C LEU A 392 9.52 24.36 -5.82
N ALA A 393 9.22 25.66 -5.74
CA ALA A 393 9.02 26.53 -6.90
C ALA A 393 10.26 26.59 -7.80
N ALA A 394 11.47 26.67 -7.22
CA ALA A 394 12.71 26.70 -7.99
C ALA A 394 13.04 25.38 -8.70
N ILE A 395 12.55 24.24 -8.20
CA ILE A 395 12.71 22.90 -8.83
C ILE A 395 11.70 22.73 -9.96
N THR A 396 10.51 23.31 -9.83
CA THR A 396 9.44 23.19 -10.81
C THR A 396 9.72 24.13 -11.98
N ASP A 397 9.98 23.59 -13.17
CA ASP A 397 10.14 24.36 -14.43
C ASP A 397 8.87 24.28 -15.26
N THR A 398 8.68 25.20 -16.20
CA THR A 398 7.50 25.29 -17.08
C THR A 398 7.63 24.50 -18.39
N TYR A 399 8.85 24.10 -18.78
CA TYR A 399 9.16 23.30 -19.99
C TYR A 399 8.48 23.80 -21.27
N PRO A 400 8.59 25.09 -21.65
CA PRO A 400 7.82 25.66 -22.76
C PRO A 400 8.09 24.99 -24.11
N GLU A 401 9.32 24.52 -24.34
CA GLU A 401 9.68 23.81 -25.57
C GLU A 401 8.98 22.44 -25.66
N LEU A 402 8.93 21.69 -24.57
CA LEU A 402 8.24 20.40 -24.54
C LEU A 402 6.72 20.56 -24.61
N ALA A 403 6.16 21.56 -23.92
CA ALA A 403 4.75 21.90 -24.02
C ALA A 403 4.36 22.23 -25.48
N SER A 404 5.12 23.11 -26.14
CA SER A 404 4.93 23.44 -27.54
C SER A 404 5.08 22.25 -28.49
N LEU A 405 6.07 21.37 -28.22
CA LEU A 405 6.27 20.16 -29.00
C LEU A 405 5.05 19.24 -28.93
N LEU A 406 4.58 18.93 -27.72
CA LEU A 406 3.41 18.08 -27.51
C LEU A 406 2.13 18.70 -28.07
N GLU A 407 1.96 20.02 -27.92
CA GLU A 407 0.81 20.73 -28.45
C GLU A 407 0.73 20.64 -29.98
N ARG A 408 1.87 20.72 -30.69
CA ARG A 408 1.94 20.57 -32.14
C ARG A 408 1.80 19.12 -32.60
N ALA A 409 2.27 18.17 -31.78
CA ALA A 409 2.36 16.76 -32.16
C ALA A 409 1.08 15.97 -31.91
N ILE A 410 0.44 16.11 -30.75
CA ILE A 410 -0.62 15.19 -30.28
C ILE A 410 -1.99 15.84 -30.41
N ILE A 411 -2.95 15.11 -30.97
CA ILE A 411 -4.35 15.56 -31.03
C ILE A 411 -4.97 15.64 -29.64
N ASP A 412 -6.08 16.36 -29.46
CA ASP A 412 -6.69 16.60 -28.17
C ASP A 412 -7.26 15.31 -27.52
N ASN A 413 -7.88 14.45 -28.31
CA ASN A 413 -8.44 13.19 -27.86
C ASN A 413 -7.84 12.01 -28.63
N PRO A 414 -6.61 11.60 -28.34
CA PRO A 414 -5.95 10.53 -29.08
C PRO A 414 -6.58 9.17 -28.80
N PRO A 415 -6.50 8.23 -29.76
CA PRO A 415 -6.90 6.84 -29.58
C PRO A 415 -6.11 6.19 -28.43
N ALA A 416 -6.62 5.06 -27.95
CA ALA A 416 -6.01 4.37 -26.81
C ALA A 416 -4.61 3.83 -27.13
N VAL A 417 -4.36 3.42 -28.35
CA VAL A 417 -3.10 2.81 -28.79
C VAL A 417 -2.65 3.37 -30.15
N ILE A 418 -1.33 3.55 -30.31
CA ILE A 418 -0.71 4.12 -31.50
C ILE A 418 -1.04 3.38 -32.81
N ARG A 419 -1.26 2.08 -32.74
CA ARG A 419 -1.55 1.25 -33.94
C ARG A 419 -2.92 1.53 -34.55
N ASP A 420 -3.82 2.20 -33.83
CA ASP A 420 -5.14 2.54 -34.38
C ASP A 420 -5.01 3.71 -35.38
N GLY A 421 -3.91 4.44 -35.32
CA GLY A 421 -3.63 5.61 -36.15
C GLY A 421 -4.42 6.84 -35.73
N GLY A 422 -4.06 8.00 -36.26
CA GLY A 422 -4.73 9.27 -35.98
C GLY A 422 -4.35 9.85 -34.61
N VAL A 423 -3.13 9.69 -34.19
CA VAL A 423 -2.57 10.20 -32.94
C VAL A 423 -1.94 11.58 -33.13
N LEU A 424 -1.25 11.78 -34.26
CA LEU A 424 -0.53 13.01 -34.56
C LEU A 424 -1.43 14.04 -35.24
N LYS A 425 -1.24 15.31 -34.90
CA LYS A 425 -1.95 16.45 -35.51
C LYS A 425 -1.56 16.61 -36.96
N ALA A 426 -2.50 17.00 -37.82
CA ALA A 426 -2.23 17.44 -39.19
C ALA A 426 -1.27 18.64 -39.18
N GLY A 427 -0.31 18.64 -40.09
CA GLY A 427 0.76 19.65 -40.16
C GLY A 427 1.98 19.37 -39.27
N TYR A 428 2.00 18.25 -38.56
CA TYR A 428 3.17 17.83 -37.76
C TYR A 428 4.28 17.25 -38.65
N ASP A 429 3.88 16.44 -39.65
CA ASP A 429 4.83 15.83 -40.61
C ASP A 429 4.21 15.75 -42.00
N ASN A 430 4.80 16.41 -42.97
CA ASN A 430 4.27 16.51 -44.34
C ASN A 430 4.12 15.16 -45.05
N GLU A 431 5.06 14.20 -44.81
CA GLU A 431 4.97 12.87 -45.42
C GLU A 431 3.79 12.07 -44.83
N LEU A 432 3.51 12.22 -43.55
CA LEU A 432 2.34 11.60 -42.90
C LEU A 432 1.06 12.21 -43.49
N ASP A 433 0.97 13.51 -43.61
CA ASP A 433 -0.18 14.21 -44.14
C ASP A 433 -0.48 13.79 -45.59
N ASP A 434 0.53 13.69 -46.44
CA ASP A 434 0.40 13.19 -47.82
C ASP A 434 -0.14 11.75 -47.86
N LEU A 435 0.36 10.87 -46.99
CA LEU A 435 -0.09 9.48 -46.90
C LEU A 435 -1.52 9.35 -46.40
N LEU A 436 -1.91 10.18 -45.40
CA LEU A 436 -3.28 10.21 -44.89
C LEU A 436 -4.26 10.79 -45.95
N ALA A 437 -3.87 11.83 -46.66
CA ALA A 437 -4.68 12.42 -47.76
C ALA A 437 -4.96 11.39 -48.87
N ILE A 438 -3.97 10.54 -49.24
CA ILE A 438 -4.19 9.42 -50.19
C ILE A 438 -5.19 8.42 -49.63
N SER A 439 -5.13 8.13 -48.34
CA SER A 439 -6.02 7.16 -47.68
C SER A 439 -7.46 7.69 -47.51
N GLU A 440 -7.62 8.97 -47.19
CA GLU A 440 -8.93 9.65 -47.00
C GLU A 440 -9.64 9.91 -48.30
N ASN A 441 -8.94 10.31 -49.37
CA ASN A 441 -9.48 10.52 -50.68
C ASN A 441 -9.99 9.19 -51.31
N ALA A 442 -9.72 8.04 -50.69
CA ALA A 442 -10.25 6.76 -51.14
C ALA A 442 -11.79 6.73 -51.18
N GLY A 443 -12.44 7.38 -50.21
CA GLY A 443 -13.91 7.47 -50.15
C GLY A 443 -14.47 8.28 -51.35
N GLN A 444 -13.88 9.43 -51.66
CA GLN A 444 -14.31 10.27 -52.77
C GLN A 444 -14.03 9.58 -54.10
N PHE A 445 -12.85 8.98 -54.27
CA PHE A 445 -12.55 8.20 -55.46
C PHE A 445 -13.57 7.10 -55.76
N LEU A 446 -14.05 6.38 -54.74
CA LEU A 446 -15.07 5.33 -54.89
C LEU A 446 -16.42 5.91 -55.32
N ILE A 447 -16.82 7.06 -54.76
CA ILE A 447 -18.06 7.75 -55.15
C ILE A 447 -17.93 8.20 -56.61
N ASP A 448 -16.83 8.81 -56.99
CA ASP A 448 -16.59 9.29 -58.36
C ASP A 448 -16.49 8.12 -59.36
N LEU A 449 -15.81 7.02 -58.96
CA LEU A 449 -15.76 5.81 -59.76
C LEU A 449 -17.15 5.19 -59.93
N GLU A 450 -17.95 5.10 -58.89
CA GLU A 450 -19.31 4.59 -58.95
C GLU A 450 -20.17 5.40 -59.90
N ALA A 451 -20.09 6.72 -59.77
CA ALA A 451 -20.87 7.60 -60.68
C ALA A 451 -20.39 7.46 -62.14
N ARG A 452 -19.07 7.42 -62.37
CA ARG A 452 -18.50 7.24 -63.72
C ARG A 452 -18.81 5.86 -64.32
N GLU A 453 -18.72 4.80 -63.56
CA GLU A 453 -19.00 3.46 -64.01
C GLU A 453 -20.51 3.23 -64.25
N LYS A 454 -21.41 3.83 -63.48
CA LYS A 454 -22.85 3.86 -63.77
C LYS A 454 -23.15 4.56 -65.09
N ALA A 455 -22.51 5.70 -65.33
CA ALA A 455 -22.69 6.44 -66.61
C ALA A 455 -22.09 5.66 -67.79
N ARG A 456 -20.93 5.02 -67.63
CA ARG A 456 -20.28 4.21 -68.68
C ARG A 456 -21.05 2.96 -69.05
N THR A 457 -21.57 2.21 -68.04
CA THR A 457 -22.16 0.91 -68.24
C THR A 457 -23.67 0.95 -68.39
N GLY A 458 -24.35 2.05 -68.00
CA GLY A 458 -25.82 2.14 -67.94
C GLY A 458 -26.44 1.34 -66.80
N LEU A 459 -25.66 0.72 -65.90
CA LEU A 459 -26.11 -0.15 -64.83
C LEU A 459 -26.44 0.64 -63.57
N ALA A 460 -27.67 1.07 -63.41
CA ALA A 460 -28.10 1.95 -62.31
C ALA A 460 -27.90 1.34 -60.91
N ASN A 461 -27.90 0.00 -60.75
CA ASN A 461 -27.74 -0.69 -59.48
C ASN A 461 -26.28 -1.07 -59.15
N LEU A 462 -25.32 -0.61 -59.95
CA LEU A 462 -23.89 -0.75 -59.65
C LEU A 462 -23.54 -0.04 -58.34
N LYS A 463 -22.82 -0.74 -57.47
CA LYS A 463 -22.27 -0.15 -56.23
C LYS A 463 -20.77 -0.41 -56.15
N VAL A 464 -20.02 0.56 -55.74
CA VAL A 464 -18.58 0.40 -55.42
C VAL A 464 -18.45 0.35 -53.90
N GLY A 465 -17.71 -0.62 -53.40
CA GLY A 465 -17.59 -0.81 -51.97
C GLY A 465 -16.25 -1.40 -51.54
N TYR A 466 -16.04 -1.46 -50.23
CA TYR A 466 -14.85 -2.07 -49.61
C TYR A 466 -15.28 -3.18 -48.63
N ASN A 467 -14.53 -4.25 -48.59
CA ASN A 467 -14.66 -5.33 -47.61
C ASN A 467 -13.28 -5.68 -47.08
N ARG A 468 -13.16 -5.79 -45.78
CA ARG A 468 -11.89 -6.05 -45.08
C ARG A 468 -11.19 -7.35 -45.52
N VAL A 469 -11.97 -8.37 -45.95
CA VAL A 469 -11.42 -9.67 -46.38
C VAL A 469 -11.08 -9.66 -47.89
N HIS A 470 -11.90 -8.99 -48.69
CA HIS A 470 -11.83 -9.07 -50.16
C HIS A 470 -11.35 -7.76 -50.82
N GLY A 471 -11.06 -6.70 -50.05
CA GLY A 471 -10.64 -5.40 -50.55
C GLY A 471 -11.77 -4.60 -51.28
N TYR A 472 -11.40 -3.75 -52.22
CA TYR A 472 -12.34 -2.96 -53.02
C TYR A 472 -13.02 -3.78 -54.12
N PHE A 473 -14.31 -3.53 -54.39
CA PHE A 473 -15.06 -4.24 -55.37
C PHE A 473 -16.16 -3.37 -55.98
N ILE A 474 -16.56 -3.74 -57.19
CA ILE A 474 -17.80 -3.29 -57.86
C ILE A 474 -18.79 -4.41 -57.68
N GLU A 475 -19.96 -4.12 -57.10
CA GLU A 475 -21.02 -5.10 -56.86
C GLU A 475 -22.19 -4.88 -57.81
N LEU A 476 -22.58 -5.92 -58.52
CA LEU A 476 -23.74 -5.96 -59.42
C LEU A 476 -24.72 -7.01 -58.96
N PRO A 477 -26.05 -6.78 -59.02
CA PRO A 477 -27.05 -7.80 -58.84
C PRO A 477 -26.82 -8.96 -59.85
N THR A 478 -27.03 -10.22 -59.44
CA THR A 478 -26.78 -11.39 -60.30
C THR A 478 -27.48 -11.31 -61.67
N LYS A 479 -28.68 -10.71 -61.77
CA LYS A 479 -29.38 -10.48 -63.02
C LYS A 479 -28.71 -9.51 -64.01
N GLN A 480 -27.84 -8.65 -63.51
CA GLN A 480 -27.11 -7.65 -64.32
C GLN A 480 -25.62 -8.02 -64.48
N ALA A 481 -25.16 -9.06 -63.80
CA ALA A 481 -23.76 -9.50 -63.86
C ALA A 481 -23.32 -9.99 -65.25
N GLU A 482 -24.25 -10.51 -66.06
CA GLU A 482 -23.97 -10.89 -67.43
C GLU A 482 -23.77 -9.69 -68.40
N GLN A 483 -24.21 -8.53 -67.99
CA GLN A 483 -24.02 -7.26 -68.72
C GLN A 483 -22.76 -6.54 -68.36
N ALA A 484 -21.93 -7.12 -67.46
CA ALA A 484 -20.68 -6.54 -67.03
C ALA A 484 -19.69 -6.39 -68.19
N PRO A 485 -19.01 -5.21 -68.32
CA PRO A 485 -18.02 -5.04 -69.34
C PRO A 485 -16.88 -6.05 -69.27
N GLY A 486 -16.21 -6.31 -70.41
CA GLY A 486 -15.11 -7.29 -70.48
C GLY A 486 -13.87 -6.98 -69.61
N ASP A 487 -13.75 -5.77 -69.16
CA ASP A 487 -12.68 -5.32 -68.24
C ASP A 487 -12.99 -5.59 -66.77
N TYR A 488 -14.22 -6.09 -66.47
CA TYR A 488 -14.60 -6.47 -65.09
C TYR A 488 -14.14 -7.88 -64.82
N ILE A 489 -13.17 -8.02 -63.91
CA ILE A 489 -12.66 -9.31 -63.49
C ILE A 489 -13.49 -9.78 -62.26
N ARG A 490 -14.16 -10.94 -62.39
CA ARG A 490 -14.98 -11.49 -61.30
C ARG A 490 -14.10 -11.89 -60.13
N ARG A 491 -14.46 -11.38 -58.92
CA ARG A 491 -13.72 -11.59 -57.67
C ARG A 491 -14.50 -12.52 -56.70
N GLN A 492 -15.83 -12.40 -56.65
CA GLN A 492 -16.65 -13.20 -55.72
C GLN A 492 -18.10 -13.28 -56.23
N THR A 493 -18.71 -14.47 -56.05
CA THR A 493 -20.13 -14.71 -56.28
C THR A 493 -20.85 -14.83 -54.96
N LEU A 494 -21.93 -14.07 -54.75
CA LEU A 494 -22.80 -14.08 -53.57
C LEU A 494 -24.20 -14.58 -53.97
N LYS A 495 -25.05 -14.88 -53.01
CA LYS A 495 -26.43 -15.42 -53.24
C LYS A 495 -27.35 -14.49 -54.07
N GLY A 496 -27.04 -13.17 -54.15
CA GLY A 496 -27.89 -12.19 -54.88
C GLY A 496 -27.08 -11.16 -55.63
N ALA A 497 -25.74 -11.24 -55.60
CA ALA A 497 -24.86 -10.26 -56.24
C ALA A 497 -23.55 -10.90 -56.67
N GLU A 498 -22.89 -10.28 -57.61
CA GLU A 498 -21.53 -10.62 -58.01
C GLU A 498 -20.61 -9.44 -57.84
N ARG A 499 -19.36 -9.71 -57.39
CA ARG A 499 -18.36 -8.70 -57.14
C ARG A 499 -17.24 -8.79 -58.18
N PHE A 500 -16.89 -7.64 -58.70
CA PHE A 500 -15.88 -7.49 -59.73
C PHE A 500 -14.81 -6.50 -59.30
N ILE A 501 -13.69 -6.56 -59.99
CA ILE A 501 -12.61 -5.56 -59.87
C ILE A 501 -12.17 -5.15 -61.26
N THR A 502 -11.86 -3.89 -61.43
CA THR A 502 -11.25 -3.34 -62.66
C THR A 502 -9.76 -3.17 -62.46
N PRO A 503 -8.94 -3.12 -63.54
CA PRO A 503 -7.53 -2.78 -63.44
C PRO A 503 -7.27 -1.45 -62.73
N GLU A 504 -8.13 -0.43 -62.98
CA GLU A 504 -8.06 0.87 -62.31
C GLU A 504 -8.34 0.76 -60.84
N LEU A 505 -9.44 0.06 -60.43
CA LEU A 505 -9.79 -0.15 -59.04
C LEU A 505 -8.72 -0.98 -58.31
N LYS A 506 -8.07 -1.95 -58.97
CA LYS A 506 -6.97 -2.72 -58.46
C LYS A 506 -5.72 -1.85 -58.22
N ALA A 507 -5.33 -1.05 -59.18
CA ALA A 507 -4.22 -0.11 -59.02
C ALA A 507 -4.46 0.87 -57.87
N PHE A 508 -5.70 1.33 -57.74
CA PHE A 508 -6.10 2.20 -56.64
C PHE A 508 -6.06 1.47 -55.29
N GLU A 509 -6.58 0.21 -55.23
CA GLU A 509 -6.52 -0.64 -54.04
C GLU A 509 -5.09 -0.79 -53.53
N ASP A 510 -4.16 -1.14 -54.40
CA ASP A 510 -2.76 -1.34 -54.06
C ASP A 510 -2.12 -0.03 -53.57
N LYS A 511 -2.44 1.13 -54.13
CA LYS A 511 -1.99 2.44 -53.71
C LYS A 511 -2.58 2.86 -52.36
N ALA A 512 -3.87 2.69 -52.15
CA ALA A 512 -4.57 3.10 -50.92
C ALA A 512 -4.18 2.24 -49.73
N LEU A 513 -4.13 0.89 -49.89
CA LEU A 513 -3.70 -0.02 -48.82
C LEU A 513 -2.24 0.18 -48.45
N SER A 514 -1.36 0.38 -49.44
CA SER A 514 0.06 0.71 -49.21
C SER A 514 0.21 2.05 -48.47
N ALA A 515 -0.56 3.08 -48.87
CA ALA A 515 -0.50 4.38 -48.20
C ALA A 515 -0.95 4.29 -46.74
N LYS A 516 -2.01 3.57 -46.43
CA LYS A 516 -2.47 3.35 -45.05
C LYS A 516 -1.45 2.63 -44.20
N SER A 517 -0.85 1.56 -44.68
CA SER A 517 0.20 0.82 -43.96
C SER A 517 1.44 1.69 -43.73
N ARG A 518 1.84 2.45 -44.75
CA ARG A 518 2.97 3.40 -44.64
C ARG A 518 2.66 4.56 -43.69
N ALA A 519 1.42 5.08 -43.68
CA ALA A 519 1.00 6.11 -42.73
C ALA A 519 1.13 5.63 -41.28
N LEU A 520 0.61 4.42 -40.96
CA LEU A 520 0.73 3.82 -39.62
C LEU A 520 2.19 3.59 -39.22
N ALA A 521 3.03 3.14 -40.14
CA ALA A 521 4.47 2.94 -39.87
C ALA A 521 5.19 4.27 -39.63
N ARG A 522 4.86 5.31 -40.42
CA ARG A 522 5.41 6.68 -40.27
C ARG A 522 4.98 7.29 -38.95
N GLU A 523 3.71 7.22 -38.64
CA GLU A 523 3.15 7.73 -37.39
C GLU A 523 3.80 7.08 -36.17
N LYS A 524 3.96 5.76 -36.20
CA LYS A 524 4.67 5.04 -35.14
C LYS A 524 6.12 5.51 -35.00
N MET A 525 6.84 5.68 -36.11
CA MET A 525 8.23 6.15 -36.09
C MET A 525 8.34 7.56 -35.46
N LEU A 526 7.42 8.47 -35.84
CA LEU A 526 7.36 9.82 -35.29
C LEU A 526 7.00 9.81 -33.79
N TYR A 527 6.09 8.94 -33.38
CA TYR A 527 5.72 8.74 -31.98
C TYR A 527 6.89 8.21 -31.16
N ASP A 528 7.62 7.22 -31.66
CA ASP A 528 8.83 6.69 -31.02
C ASP A 528 9.92 7.77 -30.87
N ALA A 529 10.11 8.62 -31.90
CA ALA A 529 11.03 9.76 -31.85
C ALA A 529 10.59 10.80 -30.79
N LEU A 530 9.28 11.02 -30.63
CA LEU A 530 8.74 11.90 -29.60
C LEU A 530 9.04 11.36 -28.20
N LEU A 531 8.88 10.05 -27.98
CA LEU A 531 9.24 9.41 -26.72
C LEU A 531 10.74 9.57 -26.41
N GLU A 532 11.62 9.40 -27.40
CA GLU A 532 13.08 9.59 -27.19
C GLU A 532 13.40 11.04 -26.77
N THR A 533 12.73 12.01 -27.38
CA THR A 533 12.88 13.42 -26.97
C THR A 533 12.47 13.63 -25.52
N LEU A 534 11.33 13.06 -25.09
CA LEU A 534 10.86 13.15 -23.71
C LEU A 534 11.79 12.42 -22.74
N ILE A 535 12.34 11.25 -23.12
CA ILE A 535 13.31 10.49 -22.31
C ILE A 535 14.57 11.32 -22.04
N SER A 536 15.03 12.14 -22.99
CA SER A 536 16.19 13.00 -22.77
C SER A 536 15.96 14.09 -21.71
N HIS A 537 14.70 14.44 -21.43
CA HIS A 537 14.29 15.41 -20.40
C HIS A 537 13.68 14.76 -19.15
N LEU A 538 13.76 13.44 -19.05
CA LEU A 538 13.10 12.68 -17.97
C LEU A 538 13.55 13.12 -16.58
N ALA A 539 14.84 13.42 -16.42
CA ALA A 539 15.42 13.79 -15.13
C ALA A 539 14.80 15.07 -14.54
N PRO A 540 14.82 16.22 -15.19
CA PRO A 540 14.22 17.42 -14.63
C PRO A 540 12.69 17.29 -14.49
N LEU A 541 12.01 16.57 -15.38
CA LEU A 541 10.58 16.31 -15.28
C LEU A 541 10.22 15.49 -14.02
N GLN A 542 11.03 14.48 -13.67
CA GLN A 542 10.83 13.72 -12.44
C GLN A 542 11.09 14.56 -11.17
N ASP A 543 12.09 15.43 -11.19
CA ASP A 543 12.38 16.33 -10.07
C ASP A 543 11.22 17.31 -9.86
N SER A 544 10.66 17.86 -10.94
CA SER A 544 9.44 18.69 -10.88
C SER A 544 8.22 17.89 -10.41
N ALA A 545 8.02 16.65 -10.86
CA ALA A 545 6.92 15.81 -10.42
C ALA A 545 6.99 15.53 -8.90
N ALA A 546 8.19 15.29 -8.37
CA ALA A 546 8.39 15.10 -6.94
C ALA A 546 8.10 16.38 -6.14
N ALA A 547 8.54 17.54 -6.64
CA ALA A 547 8.26 18.84 -6.02
C ALA A 547 6.76 19.16 -6.03
N LEU A 548 6.06 18.87 -7.13
CA LEU A 548 4.61 19.05 -7.26
C LEU A 548 3.82 18.12 -6.35
N ALA A 549 4.25 16.87 -6.20
CA ALA A 549 3.64 15.94 -5.26
C ALA A 549 3.78 16.44 -3.80
N GLU A 550 4.95 16.97 -3.44
CA GLU A 550 5.16 17.53 -2.10
C GLU A 550 4.36 18.82 -1.89
N LEU A 551 4.27 19.70 -2.89
CA LEU A 551 3.44 20.89 -2.84
C LEU A 551 1.96 20.55 -2.64
N ASP A 552 1.45 19.54 -3.34
CA ASP A 552 0.05 19.09 -3.22
C ASP A 552 -0.22 18.49 -1.83
N VAL A 553 0.72 17.70 -1.27
CA VAL A 553 0.59 17.22 0.12
C VAL A 553 0.53 18.38 1.11
N LEU A 554 1.40 19.39 0.99
CA LEU A 554 1.41 20.55 1.88
C LEU A 554 0.14 21.40 1.72
N SER A 555 -0.33 21.59 0.49
CA SER A 555 -1.61 22.26 0.17
C SER A 555 -2.80 21.50 0.78
N ASN A 556 -2.81 20.18 0.65
CA ASN A 556 -3.79 19.32 1.28
C ASN A 556 -3.77 19.43 2.82
N LEU A 557 -2.59 19.39 3.45
CA LEU A 557 -2.47 19.51 4.91
C LEU A 557 -2.92 20.90 5.41
N ALA A 558 -2.71 21.96 4.62
CA ALA A 558 -3.23 23.29 4.93
C ALA A 558 -4.77 23.31 4.87
N GLU A 559 -5.35 22.76 3.81
CA GLU A 559 -6.81 22.64 3.68
C GLU A 559 -7.41 21.79 4.82
N ARG A 560 -6.77 20.65 5.17
CA ARG A 560 -7.20 19.82 6.30
C ARG A 560 -7.07 20.55 7.64
N ALA A 561 -6.00 21.33 7.83
CA ALA A 561 -5.83 22.12 9.05
C ALA A 561 -6.99 23.11 9.26
N LEU A 562 -7.46 23.75 8.19
CA LEU A 562 -8.60 24.64 8.24
C LEU A 562 -9.91 23.88 8.52
N ASN A 563 -10.19 22.84 7.71
CA ASN A 563 -11.51 22.18 7.76
C ASN A 563 -11.69 21.25 8.97
N LEU A 564 -10.60 20.78 9.58
CA LEU A 564 -10.63 19.91 10.76
C LEU A 564 -10.24 20.67 12.04
N ASP A 565 -10.07 21.98 11.97
CA ASP A 565 -9.65 22.83 13.11
C ASP A 565 -8.40 22.28 13.79
N LEU A 566 -7.31 22.09 13.00
CA LEU A 566 -6.03 21.59 13.50
C LEU A 566 -5.11 22.78 13.83
N ASN A 567 -4.31 22.63 14.88
CA ASN A 567 -3.36 23.63 15.31
C ASN A 567 -1.92 23.15 15.17
N CYS A 568 -0.98 24.10 15.00
CA CYS A 568 0.43 23.81 14.82
C CYS A 568 1.06 23.28 16.12
N PRO A 569 1.59 22.04 16.16
CA PRO A 569 2.29 21.53 17.34
C PRO A 569 3.68 22.14 17.45
N ARG A 570 4.14 22.31 18.69
CA ARG A 570 5.48 22.83 19.02
C ARG A 570 6.39 21.72 19.51
N PHE A 571 7.49 21.52 18.83
CA PHE A 571 8.56 20.63 19.28
C PHE A 571 9.46 21.35 20.27
N VAL A 572 9.80 20.67 21.36
CA VAL A 572 10.67 21.16 22.43
C VAL A 572 11.73 20.14 22.78
N ASP A 573 12.87 20.60 23.30
CA ASP A 573 13.97 19.71 23.70
C ASP A 573 13.69 19.02 25.04
N GLU A 574 12.94 19.69 25.92
CA GLU A 574 12.55 19.13 27.22
C GLU A 574 11.62 17.93 27.00
N PRO A 575 11.90 16.79 27.66
CA PRO A 575 11.04 15.61 27.55
C PRO A 575 9.63 15.89 28.06
N CYS A 576 8.68 16.07 27.14
CA CYS A 576 7.27 16.25 27.44
C CYS A 576 6.36 15.78 26.30
N LEU A 577 5.11 15.53 26.64
CA LEU A 577 3.98 15.35 25.74
C LEU A 577 2.77 16.01 26.42
N ARG A 578 2.45 17.23 26.04
CA ARG A 578 1.34 18.03 26.56
C ARG A 578 0.38 18.32 25.42
N ILE A 579 -0.86 17.94 25.60
CA ILE A 579 -1.94 18.16 24.65
C ILE A 579 -3.10 18.80 25.41
N GLU A 580 -3.57 19.94 24.92
CA GLU A 580 -4.74 20.61 25.45
C GLU A 580 -5.90 20.42 24.47
N GLN A 581 -7.06 20.02 24.97
CA GLN A 581 -8.27 19.80 24.19
C GLN A 581 -8.03 18.88 22.97
N GLY A 582 -7.31 17.76 23.20
CA GLY A 582 -7.04 16.78 22.18
C GLY A 582 -8.33 16.10 21.67
N ARG A 583 -8.42 15.87 20.38
CA ARG A 583 -9.57 15.24 19.70
C ARG A 583 -9.10 14.06 18.86
N HIS A 584 -9.97 13.05 18.69
CA HIS A 584 -9.63 11.90 17.84
C HIS A 584 -9.99 12.20 16.38
N PRO A 585 -9.01 12.33 15.47
CA PRO A 585 -9.24 12.85 14.12
C PRO A 585 -10.24 12.04 13.30
N VAL A 586 -10.34 10.72 13.53
CA VAL A 586 -11.25 9.84 12.79
C VAL A 586 -12.61 9.74 13.48
N VAL A 587 -12.62 9.47 14.79
CA VAL A 587 -13.89 9.28 15.54
C VAL A 587 -14.73 10.54 15.49
N GLU A 588 -14.12 11.71 15.59
CA GLU A 588 -14.81 13.01 15.48
C GLU A 588 -15.58 13.16 14.16
N GLN A 589 -15.07 12.61 13.05
CA GLN A 589 -15.73 12.69 11.73
C GLN A 589 -16.90 11.72 11.57
N VAL A 590 -16.97 10.69 12.40
CA VAL A 590 -18.03 9.65 12.33
C VAL A 590 -19.16 9.93 13.31
N LEU A 591 -18.87 10.63 14.42
CA LEU A 591 -19.85 10.95 15.44
C LEU A 591 -20.90 11.93 14.92
N THR A 592 -22.15 11.70 15.32
CA THR A 592 -23.27 12.63 15.08
C THR A 592 -23.42 13.67 16.21
N THR A 593 -22.74 13.46 17.33
CA THR A 593 -22.68 14.38 18.49
C THR A 593 -21.28 14.99 18.56
N PRO A 594 -21.14 16.19 19.16
CA PRO A 594 -19.82 16.80 19.35
C PRO A 594 -18.87 15.87 20.10
N PHE A 595 -17.64 15.79 19.63
CA PHE A 595 -16.58 15.03 20.31
C PHE A 595 -16.15 15.73 21.60
N VAL A 596 -15.95 14.95 22.65
CA VAL A 596 -15.47 15.49 23.94
C VAL A 596 -13.95 15.50 23.93
N ALA A 597 -13.38 16.69 23.85
CA ALA A 597 -11.93 16.87 23.85
C ALA A 597 -11.34 16.65 25.26
N ASN A 598 -10.11 16.12 25.30
CA ASN A 598 -9.43 15.82 26.57
C ASN A 598 -7.97 16.25 26.55
N ASP A 599 -7.50 16.64 27.73
CA ASP A 599 -6.11 17.03 27.95
C ASP A 599 -5.23 15.83 28.27
N LEU A 600 -3.94 15.96 27.95
CA LEU A 600 -2.88 15.04 28.33
C LEU A 600 -1.67 15.82 28.84
N GLY A 601 -1.12 15.41 29.98
CA GLY A 601 0.14 15.95 30.50
C GLY A 601 1.09 14.83 30.91
N LEU A 602 2.12 14.62 30.11
CA LEU A 602 3.27 13.76 30.44
C LEU A 602 4.55 14.59 30.35
N ASP A 603 5.32 14.60 31.43
CA ASP A 603 6.57 15.37 31.50
C ASP A 603 7.59 14.67 32.41
N ASN A 604 8.57 15.41 32.93
CA ASN A 604 9.59 14.84 33.83
C ASN A 604 9.04 14.38 35.19
N ASN A 605 7.87 14.88 35.59
CA ASN A 605 7.24 14.54 36.87
C ASN A 605 6.20 13.43 36.73
N THR A 606 5.55 13.33 35.56
CA THR A 606 4.56 12.29 35.28
C THR A 606 4.90 11.65 33.96
N ARG A 607 5.27 10.38 33.94
CA ARG A 607 5.66 9.61 32.76
C ARG A 607 4.60 8.60 32.36
N MET A 608 3.78 8.18 33.32
CA MET A 608 2.74 7.18 33.12
C MET A 608 1.40 7.61 33.69
N LEU A 609 0.34 7.39 32.95
CA LEU A 609 -1.03 7.49 33.43
C LEU A 609 -1.69 6.10 33.50
N ILE A 610 -2.12 5.70 34.71
CA ILE A 610 -3.02 4.57 34.89
C ILE A 610 -4.45 5.06 34.62
N ILE A 611 -5.07 4.49 33.60
CA ILE A 611 -6.39 4.93 33.10
C ILE A 611 -7.45 3.91 33.54
N THR A 612 -8.38 4.35 34.37
CA THR A 612 -9.51 3.54 34.86
C THR A 612 -10.84 4.04 34.31
N GLY A 613 -11.90 3.28 34.52
CA GLY A 613 -13.24 3.65 34.07
C GLY A 613 -13.92 2.56 33.22
N PRO A 614 -15.18 2.76 32.81
CA PRO A 614 -15.96 1.76 32.09
C PRO A 614 -15.42 1.53 30.66
N ASN A 615 -15.65 0.32 30.10
CA ASN A 615 -15.18 -0.04 28.76
C ASN A 615 -15.70 0.87 27.65
N MET A 616 -16.96 1.32 27.75
CA MET A 616 -17.58 2.25 26.81
C MET A 616 -17.26 3.72 27.11
N GLY A 617 -16.49 4.03 28.15
CA GLY A 617 -16.11 5.38 28.54
C GLY A 617 -15.18 6.09 27.56
N GLY A 618 -14.47 5.35 26.68
CA GLY A 618 -13.57 5.92 25.66
C GLY A 618 -12.07 5.81 26.00
N LYS A 619 -11.66 4.89 26.92
CA LYS A 619 -10.25 4.66 27.28
C LYS A 619 -9.36 4.44 26.05
N SER A 620 -9.71 3.46 25.21
CA SER A 620 -8.95 3.11 24.00
C SER A 620 -8.97 4.25 22.97
N THR A 621 -10.07 5.02 22.89
CA THR A 621 -10.19 6.20 22.01
C THR A 621 -9.22 7.30 22.47
N TYR A 622 -9.15 7.59 23.76
CA TYR A 622 -8.23 8.58 24.35
C TYR A 622 -6.76 8.21 24.12
N MET A 623 -6.43 6.92 24.26
CA MET A 623 -5.07 6.46 23.99
C MET A 623 -4.73 6.56 22.49
N ARG A 624 -5.60 6.06 21.61
CA ARG A 624 -5.40 6.15 20.16
C ARG A 624 -5.30 7.59 19.68
N GLN A 625 -6.14 8.48 20.17
CA GLN A 625 -6.10 9.93 19.91
C GLN A 625 -4.70 10.49 20.16
N THR A 626 -4.12 10.17 21.32
CA THR A 626 -2.78 10.62 21.70
C THR A 626 -1.74 10.16 20.69
N ALA A 627 -1.74 8.86 20.31
CA ALA A 627 -0.79 8.34 19.33
C ALA A 627 -0.96 8.97 17.94
N LEU A 628 -2.19 9.20 17.49
CA LEU A 628 -2.48 9.83 16.20
C LEU A 628 -2.06 11.31 16.16
N ILE A 629 -2.23 12.05 17.26
CA ILE A 629 -1.74 13.42 17.42
C ILE A 629 -0.21 13.45 17.30
N VAL A 630 0.49 12.58 18.04
CA VAL A 630 1.94 12.46 17.97
C VAL A 630 2.40 12.09 16.55
N LEU A 631 1.73 11.14 15.89
CA LEU A 631 2.05 10.73 14.53
C LEU A 631 1.86 11.90 13.54
N LEU A 632 0.76 12.62 13.60
CA LEU A 632 0.51 13.80 12.76
C LEU A 632 1.57 14.88 12.96
N ALA A 633 1.99 15.13 14.20
CA ALA A 633 3.10 16.06 14.49
C ALA A 633 4.38 15.59 13.80
N HIS A 634 4.71 14.30 13.83
CA HIS A 634 5.93 13.73 13.23
C HIS A 634 5.88 13.55 11.70
N ILE A 635 4.77 13.85 11.04
CA ILE A 635 4.76 14.06 9.58
C ILE A 635 4.90 15.54 9.20
N GLY A 636 4.93 16.44 10.19
CA GLY A 636 4.97 17.89 10.01
C GLY A 636 3.60 18.52 9.78
N SER A 637 2.51 17.80 10.06
CA SER A 637 1.14 18.31 9.99
C SER A 637 0.77 19.11 11.24
N PHE A 638 -0.30 19.89 11.15
CA PHE A 638 -1.04 20.39 12.29
C PHE A 638 -1.84 19.25 12.92
N VAL A 639 -2.26 19.41 14.18
CA VAL A 639 -2.86 18.35 15.00
C VAL A 639 -4.22 18.75 15.57
N PRO A 640 -5.13 17.79 15.80
CA PRO A 640 -6.45 18.04 16.36
C PRO A 640 -6.38 18.29 17.88
N ALA A 641 -5.90 19.43 18.26
CA ALA A 641 -5.78 19.90 19.65
C ALA A 641 -5.79 21.43 19.68
N ALA A 642 -6.19 22.04 20.79
CA ALA A 642 -6.08 23.50 20.97
C ALA A 642 -4.62 23.92 21.05
N SER A 643 -3.80 23.16 21.80
CA SER A 643 -2.36 23.28 21.81
C SER A 643 -1.68 21.91 21.94
N CYS A 644 -0.46 21.78 21.40
CA CYS A 644 0.33 20.57 21.54
C CYS A 644 1.81 20.93 21.65
N GLU A 645 2.45 20.53 22.76
CA GLU A 645 3.89 20.60 22.95
C GLU A 645 4.43 19.19 23.15
N LEU A 646 5.46 18.82 22.38
CA LEU A 646 6.04 17.48 22.47
C LEU A 646 7.54 17.49 22.20
N SER A 647 8.25 16.58 22.85
CA SER A 647 9.61 16.21 22.46
C SER A 647 9.58 15.16 21.34
N LEU A 648 10.69 14.99 20.62
CA LEU A 648 10.78 13.96 19.57
C LEU A 648 10.61 12.57 20.17
N VAL A 649 9.64 11.84 19.66
CA VAL A 649 9.34 10.44 20.00
C VAL A 649 10.13 9.53 19.06
N ASP A 650 10.65 8.41 19.57
CA ASP A 650 11.40 7.45 18.77
C ASP A 650 10.55 6.26 18.29
N ARG A 651 9.57 5.85 19.10
CA ARG A 651 8.70 4.71 18.81
C ARG A 651 7.30 4.95 19.34
N ILE A 652 6.32 4.40 18.65
CA ILE A 652 4.95 4.32 19.15
C ILE A 652 4.59 2.84 19.22
N PHE A 653 4.29 2.37 20.41
CA PHE A 653 3.82 1.02 20.68
C PHE A 653 2.39 1.02 21.13
N THR A 654 1.62 0.10 20.62
CA THR A 654 0.24 -0.12 21.07
C THR A 654 -0.03 -1.60 21.35
N ARG A 655 -0.61 -1.85 22.48
CA ARG A 655 -1.23 -3.11 22.86
C ARG A 655 -2.70 -2.80 23.18
N ILE A 656 -3.58 -2.84 22.14
CA ILE A 656 -5.00 -2.48 22.25
C ILE A 656 -5.81 -3.62 21.64
N GLY A 657 -6.55 -4.36 22.47
CA GLY A 657 -7.43 -5.45 22.07
C GLY A 657 -6.75 -6.55 21.23
N SER A 658 -7.01 -7.79 21.47
CA SER A 658 -6.54 -8.87 20.59
C SER A 658 -7.70 -9.42 19.77
N SER A 659 -7.55 -9.50 18.45
CA SER A 659 -8.30 -10.45 17.63
C SER A 659 -7.65 -11.83 17.78
N ASP A 660 -8.45 -12.89 17.86
CA ASP A 660 -7.96 -14.26 17.81
C ASP A 660 -7.19 -14.49 16.51
N ASP A 661 -5.93 -14.89 16.62
CA ASP A 661 -5.17 -15.43 15.49
C ASP A 661 -5.46 -16.92 15.33
N LEU A 662 -6.70 -17.23 14.97
CA LEU A 662 -7.14 -18.60 14.71
C LEU A 662 -6.36 -19.27 13.56
N ALA A 663 -5.88 -18.47 12.61
CA ALA A 663 -5.13 -18.97 11.45
C ALA A 663 -3.68 -19.35 11.82
N GLY A 664 -3.07 -18.67 12.78
CA GLY A 664 -1.72 -18.97 13.29
C GLY A 664 -1.70 -19.99 14.43
N GLY A 665 -2.85 -20.44 14.93
CA GLY A 665 -2.96 -21.39 16.04
C GLY A 665 -2.42 -20.87 17.37
N ARG A 666 -2.27 -19.55 17.53
CA ARG A 666 -1.80 -18.90 18.77
C ARG A 666 -3.00 -18.49 19.61
N SER A 667 -2.96 -18.77 20.92
CA SER A 667 -3.97 -18.25 21.84
C SER A 667 -3.87 -16.71 21.94
N THR A 668 -5.00 -16.05 22.19
CA THR A 668 -5.06 -14.60 22.45
C THR A 668 -4.04 -14.16 23.49
N PHE A 669 -3.88 -14.95 24.57
CA PHE A 669 -2.90 -14.67 25.61
C PHE A 669 -1.46 -14.72 25.10
N MET A 670 -1.12 -15.68 24.22
CA MET A 670 0.23 -15.78 23.65
C MET A 670 0.55 -14.61 22.72
N VAL A 671 -0.43 -14.16 21.94
CA VAL A 671 -0.29 -12.94 21.09
C VAL A 671 -0.06 -11.72 21.99
N GLU A 672 -0.90 -11.57 23.02
CA GLU A 672 -0.79 -10.49 24.01
C GLU A 672 0.59 -10.45 24.67
N MET A 673 1.09 -11.58 25.12
CA MET A 673 2.39 -11.66 25.79
C MET A 673 3.55 -11.41 24.82
N SER A 674 3.43 -11.81 23.56
CA SER A 674 4.43 -11.52 22.53
C SER A 674 4.51 -10.02 22.23
N GLU A 675 3.37 -9.34 22.11
CA GLU A 675 3.31 -7.88 21.91
C GLU A 675 3.87 -7.15 23.15
N THR A 676 3.47 -7.56 24.34
CA THR A 676 3.98 -6.99 25.61
C THR A 676 5.49 -7.18 25.73
N ALA A 677 6.02 -8.37 25.40
CA ALA A 677 7.45 -8.63 25.42
C ALA A 677 8.20 -7.75 24.41
N ASN A 678 7.67 -7.59 23.19
CA ASN A 678 8.24 -6.67 22.19
C ASN A 678 8.34 -5.23 22.73
N ILE A 679 7.30 -4.75 23.38
CA ILE A 679 7.26 -3.41 23.98
C ILE A 679 8.33 -3.29 25.07
N LEU A 680 8.35 -4.20 26.05
CA LEU A 680 9.26 -4.14 27.21
C LEU A 680 10.74 -4.28 26.82
N HIS A 681 11.04 -4.97 25.70
CA HIS A 681 12.40 -5.11 25.19
C HIS A 681 12.88 -3.91 24.39
N ASN A 682 11.99 -3.18 23.71
CA ASN A 682 12.35 -2.15 22.73
C ASN A 682 11.97 -0.73 23.14
N ALA A 683 11.14 -0.54 24.16
CA ALA A 683 10.76 0.79 24.62
C ALA A 683 11.96 1.52 25.26
N THR A 684 12.00 2.83 25.04
CA THR A 684 13.00 3.77 25.60
C THR A 684 12.31 4.88 26.39
N ASP A 685 13.08 5.76 26.98
CA ASP A 685 12.58 6.97 27.66
C ASP A 685 11.91 7.99 26.73
N ARG A 686 12.01 7.80 25.42
CA ARG A 686 11.37 8.60 24.36
C ARG A 686 10.26 7.89 23.61
N SER A 687 9.93 6.68 24.01
CA SER A 687 8.85 5.90 23.38
C SER A 687 7.50 6.28 23.96
N LEU A 688 6.48 6.32 23.08
CA LEU A 688 5.07 6.38 23.48
C LEU A 688 4.51 4.96 23.51
N VAL A 689 3.99 4.55 24.66
CA VAL A 689 3.47 3.21 24.90
C VAL A 689 2.00 3.26 25.31
N LEU A 690 1.15 2.55 24.60
CA LEU A 690 -0.27 2.42 24.87
C LEU A 690 -0.58 0.95 25.25
N MET A 691 -0.92 0.72 26.50
CA MET A 691 -1.25 -0.60 27.03
C MET A 691 -2.71 -0.65 27.42
N ASP A 692 -3.49 -1.52 26.77
CA ASP A 692 -4.93 -1.65 27.07
C ASP A 692 -5.23 -3.08 27.56
N GLU A 693 -5.69 -3.15 28.80
CA GLU A 693 -6.23 -4.37 29.43
C GLU A 693 -5.28 -5.58 29.40
N VAL A 694 -4.03 -5.38 29.79
CA VAL A 694 -3.03 -6.45 29.85
C VAL A 694 -3.38 -7.48 30.93
N GLY A 695 -3.23 -8.77 30.62
CA GLY A 695 -3.44 -9.88 31.56
C GLY A 695 -4.85 -10.50 31.54
N ARG A 696 -5.70 -10.14 30.57
CA ARG A 696 -7.07 -10.71 30.49
C ARG A 696 -7.14 -12.18 30.07
N GLY A 697 -6.17 -12.67 29.35
CA GLY A 697 -6.18 -14.01 28.75
C GLY A 697 -5.83 -15.16 29.69
N THR A 698 -5.63 -14.91 31.00
CA THR A 698 -5.20 -15.90 32.00
C THR A 698 -5.98 -15.78 33.29
N SER A 699 -5.55 -16.49 34.36
CA SER A 699 -6.18 -16.35 35.67
C SER A 699 -6.04 -14.92 36.19
N THR A 700 -7.01 -14.47 37.01
CA THR A 700 -7.06 -13.10 37.53
C THR A 700 -5.75 -12.68 38.23
N PHE A 701 -5.19 -13.55 39.06
CA PHE A 701 -3.98 -13.24 39.82
C PHE A 701 -2.71 -13.22 38.93
N ASP A 702 -2.58 -14.18 38.01
CA ASP A 702 -1.47 -14.21 37.09
C ASP A 702 -1.53 -12.95 36.16
N GLY A 703 -2.73 -12.61 35.68
CA GLY A 703 -2.95 -11.44 34.85
C GLY A 703 -2.60 -10.13 35.57
N LEU A 704 -3.07 -9.98 36.83
CA LEU A 704 -2.75 -8.82 37.66
C LEU A 704 -1.24 -8.71 37.92
N SER A 705 -0.59 -9.83 38.27
CA SER A 705 0.85 -9.83 38.56
C SER A 705 1.69 -9.45 37.35
N LEU A 706 1.31 -9.95 36.15
CA LEU A 706 1.98 -9.57 34.89
C LEU A 706 1.74 -8.11 34.52
N ALA A 707 0.51 -7.62 34.67
CA ALA A 707 0.16 -6.22 34.40
C ALA A 707 0.92 -5.27 35.33
N TRP A 708 1.01 -5.64 36.61
CA TRP A 708 1.75 -4.89 37.63
C TRP A 708 3.24 -4.77 37.30
N ALA A 709 3.89 -5.92 37.08
CA ALA A 709 5.31 -5.97 36.74
C ALA A 709 5.63 -5.25 35.41
N ALA A 710 4.71 -5.34 34.43
CA ALA A 710 4.86 -4.60 33.18
C ALA A 710 4.75 -3.08 33.39
N ALA A 711 3.82 -2.62 34.24
CA ALA A 711 3.67 -1.21 34.57
C ALA A 711 4.89 -0.67 35.33
N GLU A 712 5.39 -1.40 36.33
CA GLU A 712 6.64 -1.05 37.05
C GLU A 712 7.81 -0.94 36.06
N ARG A 713 7.97 -1.93 35.17
CA ARG A 713 9.06 -1.90 34.19
C ARG A 713 8.99 -0.71 33.23
N LEU A 714 7.81 -0.33 32.79
CA LEU A 714 7.63 0.85 31.93
C LEU A 714 7.89 2.17 32.69
N ALA A 715 7.53 2.22 33.97
CA ALA A 715 7.87 3.34 34.85
C ALA A 715 9.39 3.48 35.03
N GLU A 716 10.11 2.37 35.30
CA GLU A 716 11.59 2.33 35.35
C GLU A 716 12.23 2.82 34.03
N LEU A 717 11.70 2.40 32.88
CA LEU A 717 12.14 2.84 31.54
C LEU A 717 11.85 4.32 31.29
N ARG A 718 10.98 4.93 32.09
CA ARG A 718 10.53 6.32 31.95
C ARG A 718 9.87 6.60 30.58
N ALA A 719 9.29 5.58 29.95
CA ALA A 719 8.56 5.73 28.70
C ALA A 719 7.27 6.55 28.92
N TYR A 720 6.87 7.34 27.93
CA TYR A 720 5.55 7.98 27.95
C TYR A 720 4.48 6.90 27.84
N THR A 721 3.78 6.60 28.93
CA THR A 721 2.90 5.44 28.98
C THR A 721 1.45 5.83 29.33
N LEU A 722 0.51 5.34 28.53
CA LEU A 722 -0.91 5.32 28.85
C LEU A 722 -1.31 3.86 29.11
N PHE A 723 -1.63 3.55 30.34
CA PHE A 723 -1.91 2.19 30.79
C PHE A 723 -3.38 2.07 31.24
N ALA A 724 -4.24 1.59 30.35
CA ALA A 724 -5.64 1.35 30.68
C ALA A 724 -5.83 -0.03 31.30
N THR A 725 -6.55 -0.10 32.40
CA THR A 725 -6.73 -1.35 33.16
C THR A 725 -8.10 -1.44 33.80
N HIS A 726 -8.53 -2.69 34.06
CA HIS A 726 -9.65 -3.01 34.94
C HIS A 726 -9.22 -3.47 36.32
N TYR A 727 -7.92 -3.66 36.52
CA TYR A 727 -7.38 -4.00 37.83
C TYR A 727 -7.29 -2.73 38.68
N PHE A 728 -8.22 -2.56 39.63
CA PHE A 728 -8.23 -1.42 40.57
C PHE A 728 -7.00 -1.40 41.46
N GLU A 729 -6.42 -2.57 41.71
CA GLU A 729 -5.21 -2.74 42.50
C GLU A 729 -4.03 -1.95 41.93
N LEU A 730 -3.96 -1.80 40.62
CA LEU A 730 -2.92 -0.98 39.96
C LEU A 730 -3.04 0.53 40.27
N THR A 731 -4.16 1.01 40.78
CA THR A 731 -4.32 2.42 41.14
C THR A 731 -3.51 2.81 42.38
N VAL A 732 -2.94 1.87 43.10
CA VAL A 732 -2.02 2.11 44.24
C VAL A 732 -0.59 2.38 43.76
N LEU A 733 -0.23 2.01 42.51
CA LEU A 733 1.12 2.16 41.96
C LEU A 733 1.72 3.58 42.14
N PRO A 734 0.98 4.71 42.02
CA PRO A 734 1.51 6.04 42.28
C PRO A 734 2.04 6.27 43.68
N GLU A 735 1.68 5.42 44.66
CA GLU A 735 2.19 5.55 46.04
C GLU A 735 3.66 5.06 46.15
N SER A 736 4.05 4.13 45.30
CA SER A 736 5.40 3.59 45.21
C SER A 736 6.24 4.18 44.08
N GLU A 737 5.58 4.57 42.98
CA GLU A 737 6.23 5.08 41.76
C GLU A 737 5.85 6.56 41.50
N PRO A 738 6.72 7.50 41.84
CA PRO A 738 6.39 8.94 41.79
C PRO A 738 6.16 9.49 40.39
N LEU A 739 6.58 8.80 39.33
CA LEU A 739 6.38 9.19 37.94
C LEU A 739 5.05 8.70 37.38
N VAL A 740 4.23 8.03 38.17
CA VAL A 740 2.93 7.46 37.78
C VAL A 740 1.80 8.29 38.40
N ALA A 741 0.76 8.54 37.65
CA ALA A 741 -0.46 9.20 38.12
C ALA A 741 -1.70 8.43 37.68
N ASN A 742 -2.78 8.57 38.44
CA ASN A 742 -4.09 8.00 38.10
C ASN A 742 -4.95 9.02 37.38
N VAL A 743 -5.65 8.57 36.35
CA VAL A 743 -6.75 9.29 35.73
C VAL A 743 -7.91 8.32 35.49
N HIS A 744 -9.12 8.88 35.37
CA HIS A 744 -10.28 8.07 35.04
C HIS A 744 -11.21 8.76 34.05
N LEU A 745 -11.93 7.96 33.27
CA LEU A 745 -13.01 8.46 32.43
C LEU A 745 -14.31 8.52 33.25
N ASN A 746 -14.89 9.71 33.26
CA ASN A 746 -16.07 10.01 34.05
C ASN A 746 -17.33 9.40 33.44
N ALA A 747 -18.14 8.78 34.29
CA ALA A 747 -19.48 8.34 33.98
C ALA A 747 -20.37 8.65 35.15
N THR A 748 -21.62 8.98 34.87
CA THR A 748 -22.62 9.29 35.90
C THR A 748 -23.85 8.39 35.74
N GLU A 749 -24.47 8.04 36.84
CA GLU A 749 -25.74 7.33 36.86
C GLU A 749 -26.89 8.34 36.89
N HIS A 750 -27.79 8.28 35.92
CA HIS A 750 -29.00 9.10 35.89
C HIS A 750 -30.20 8.21 35.55
N ASN A 751 -31.21 8.19 36.45
CA ASN A 751 -32.42 7.37 36.30
C ASN A 751 -32.13 5.89 36.00
N GLU A 752 -31.24 5.25 36.76
CA GLU A 752 -30.80 3.84 36.58
C GLU A 752 -30.10 3.57 35.23
N ARG A 753 -29.70 4.62 34.50
CA ARG A 753 -28.93 4.53 33.28
C ARG A 753 -27.57 5.17 33.47
N ILE A 754 -26.52 4.52 32.96
CA ILE A 754 -25.20 5.12 32.93
C ILE A 754 -25.10 6.09 31.72
N VAL A 755 -24.59 7.28 31.99
CA VAL A 755 -24.23 8.29 30.98
C VAL A 755 -22.74 8.45 31.00
N PHE A 756 -22.09 8.14 29.87
CA PHE A 756 -20.66 8.34 29.68
C PHE A 756 -20.41 9.82 29.34
N LEU A 757 -19.64 10.49 30.14
CA LEU A 757 -19.30 11.89 29.92
C LEU A 757 -18.05 12.05 29.05
N HIS A 758 -17.29 10.99 28.87
CA HIS A 758 -16.06 10.93 28.06
C HIS A 758 -14.96 11.92 28.48
N HIS A 759 -15.08 12.55 29.65
CA HIS A 759 -14.06 13.42 30.23
C HIS A 759 -13.06 12.60 31.04
N VAL A 760 -11.78 12.91 30.83
CA VAL A 760 -10.66 12.38 31.63
C VAL A 760 -10.43 13.30 32.82
N LEU A 761 -10.52 12.74 34.03
CA LEU A 761 -10.35 13.47 35.29
C LEU A 761 -9.17 12.84 36.07
N PRO A 762 -8.47 13.66 36.90
CA PRO A 762 -7.44 13.17 37.80
C PRO A 762 -8.00 12.20 38.85
N GLY A 763 -7.14 11.26 39.29
CA GLY A 763 -7.43 10.26 40.31
C GLY A 763 -8.06 8.98 39.73
N PRO A 764 -8.18 7.91 40.57
CA PRO A 764 -8.78 6.64 40.15
C PRO A 764 -10.30 6.76 40.04
N ALA A 765 -10.96 5.87 39.30
CA ALA A 765 -12.42 5.76 39.28
C ALA A 765 -12.94 5.34 40.63
N SER A 766 -14.06 5.91 41.06
CA SER A 766 -14.65 5.65 42.39
C SER A 766 -15.37 4.30 42.50
N GLN A 767 -15.77 3.68 41.37
CA GLN A 767 -16.49 2.41 41.32
C GLN A 767 -16.40 1.76 39.92
N SER A 768 -16.71 0.47 39.84
CA SER A 768 -16.84 -0.25 38.57
C SER A 768 -18.29 -0.12 38.03
N TYR A 769 -18.41 0.12 36.74
CA TYR A 769 -19.72 0.26 36.08
C TYR A 769 -20.13 -0.99 35.28
N GLY A 770 -19.48 -2.13 35.50
CA GLY A 770 -19.68 -3.35 34.71
C GLY A 770 -21.12 -3.82 34.69
N LEU A 771 -21.83 -3.78 35.86
CA LEU A 771 -23.23 -4.18 35.98
C LEU A 771 -24.18 -3.21 35.26
N ALA A 772 -23.87 -1.91 35.32
CA ALA A 772 -24.67 -0.89 34.63
C ALA A 772 -24.51 -1.00 33.10
N VAL A 773 -23.31 -1.31 32.61
CA VAL A 773 -23.06 -1.60 31.18
C VAL A 773 -23.76 -2.89 30.74
N ALA A 774 -23.75 -3.95 31.56
CA ALA A 774 -24.48 -5.19 31.27
C ALA A 774 -25.99 -4.96 31.17
N GLN A 775 -26.54 -4.09 32.03
CA GLN A 775 -27.94 -3.68 31.99
C GLN A 775 -28.26 -2.93 30.67
N LEU A 776 -27.40 -2.01 30.22
CA LEU A 776 -27.53 -1.30 28.94
C LEU A 776 -27.47 -2.26 27.74
N ALA A 777 -26.65 -3.29 27.84
CA ALA A 777 -26.53 -4.33 26.81
C ALA A 777 -27.74 -5.28 26.75
N GLY A 778 -28.72 -5.12 27.64
CA GLY A 778 -29.97 -5.89 27.65
C GLY A 778 -29.90 -7.20 28.45
N VAL A 779 -28.91 -7.36 29.35
CA VAL A 779 -28.90 -8.50 30.28
C VAL A 779 -30.15 -8.46 31.18
N PRO A 780 -30.89 -9.57 31.35
CA PRO A 780 -32.15 -9.56 32.12
C PRO A 780 -31.99 -9.00 33.53
N ALA A 781 -32.94 -8.17 33.95
CA ALA A 781 -32.91 -7.45 35.24
C ALA A 781 -32.71 -8.38 36.44
N VAL A 782 -33.29 -9.59 36.40
CA VAL A 782 -33.10 -10.64 37.44
C VAL A 782 -31.64 -11.05 37.60
N VAL A 783 -30.90 -11.14 36.45
CA VAL A 783 -29.47 -11.51 36.43
C VAL A 783 -28.66 -10.35 37.03
N ILE A 784 -28.95 -9.13 36.62
CA ILE A 784 -28.31 -7.89 37.13
C ILE A 784 -28.51 -7.77 38.65
N GLN A 785 -29.72 -8.00 39.14
CA GLN A 785 -30.00 -7.92 40.57
C GLN A 785 -29.17 -8.96 41.35
N ARG A 786 -29.17 -10.21 40.92
CA ARG A 786 -28.35 -11.26 41.55
C ARG A 786 -26.83 -10.95 41.48
N ALA A 787 -26.41 -10.39 40.37
CA ALA A 787 -25.01 -9.99 40.21
C ALA A 787 -24.62 -8.86 41.19
N ARG A 788 -25.53 -7.89 41.45
CA ARG A 788 -25.34 -6.83 42.49
C ARG A 788 -25.23 -7.44 43.88
N GLU A 789 -26.08 -8.44 44.19
CA GLU A 789 -26.04 -9.15 45.48
C GLU A 789 -24.71 -9.90 45.67
N HIS A 790 -24.24 -10.57 44.62
CA HIS A 790 -22.95 -11.26 44.65
C HIS A 790 -21.77 -10.27 44.78
N LEU A 791 -21.81 -9.16 44.02
CA LEU A 791 -20.77 -8.12 44.10
C LEU A 791 -20.67 -7.56 45.52
N GLY A 792 -21.80 -7.20 46.16
CA GLY A 792 -21.81 -6.71 47.52
C GLY A 792 -21.26 -7.71 48.54
N ARG A 793 -21.48 -9.02 48.34
CA ARG A 793 -20.86 -10.07 49.16
C ARG A 793 -19.35 -10.17 48.98
N LEU A 794 -18.88 -10.04 47.75
CA LEU A 794 -17.45 -10.09 47.43
C LEU A 794 -16.75 -8.84 47.99
N GLU A 795 -17.32 -7.66 47.83
CA GLU A 795 -16.81 -6.43 48.41
C GLU A 795 -16.77 -6.45 49.94
N THR A 796 -17.80 -7.02 50.57
CA THR A 796 -17.87 -7.12 52.05
C THR A 796 -16.86 -8.17 52.58
N SER A 797 -16.57 -9.21 51.81
CA SER A 797 -15.57 -10.19 52.19
C SER A 797 -14.12 -9.73 51.97
N SER A 798 -13.94 -8.65 51.20
CA SER A 798 -12.63 -8.02 50.92
C SER A 798 -12.30 -6.86 51.87
N LEU A 799 -13.23 -6.45 52.78
CA LEU A 799 -12.96 -5.42 53.77
C LEU A 799 -12.29 -6.06 55.01
N PRO A 800 -11.16 -5.53 55.52
CA PRO A 800 -10.60 -5.98 56.81
C PRO A 800 -11.59 -5.67 57.94
N HIS A 801 -11.85 -6.63 58.80
CA HIS A 801 -12.62 -6.43 60.03
C HIS A 801 -11.85 -5.48 60.93
N GLU A 802 -12.21 -4.19 60.97
CA GLU A 802 -11.85 -3.28 62.04
C GLU A 802 -12.65 -3.64 63.31
N GLN A 803 -12.03 -4.29 64.24
CA GLN A 803 -12.54 -4.38 65.61
C GLN A 803 -12.37 -3.01 66.28
N PRO A 804 -13.39 -2.51 67.08
CA PRO A 804 -13.27 -1.25 67.79
C PRO A 804 -12.27 -1.40 68.96
N VAL A 805 -11.10 -0.85 68.84
CA VAL A 805 -10.13 -0.75 69.94
C VAL A 805 -10.42 0.52 70.72
N ALA A 806 -10.80 0.35 71.98
CA ALA A 806 -10.90 1.41 72.96
C ALA A 806 -9.60 2.19 73.13
N GLN A 807 -9.73 3.51 73.22
CA GLN A 807 -8.66 4.48 73.45
C GLN A 807 -7.71 4.10 74.57
N LYS A 808 -6.39 4.07 74.35
CA LYS A 808 -5.38 4.65 75.23
C LYS A 808 -4.03 4.84 74.51
N ALA A 809 -3.74 6.12 74.36
CA ALA A 809 -2.50 6.87 74.42
C ALA A 809 -1.12 6.27 74.08
N LYS A 810 -0.48 6.98 73.09
CA LYS A 810 0.91 7.44 73.03
C LYS A 810 2.03 6.45 72.65
N ASP A 811 2.56 6.68 71.51
CA ASP A 811 3.93 6.99 71.07
C ASP A 811 4.48 6.05 69.96
N ALA A 812 4.96 6.71 68.93
CA ALA A 812 5.81 6.31 67.80
C ALA A 812 5.16 5.68 66.55
N PRO A 813 5.53 6.16 65.36
CA PRO A 813 4.95 5.68 64.10
C PRO A 813 5.51 4.36 63.69
N GLN A 814 4.68 3.30 63.72
CA GLN A 814 4.95 2.06 63.00
C GLN A 814 4.23 2.09 61.66
N VAL A 815 4.98 1.87 60.63
CA VAL A 815 4.54 1.63 59.27
C VAL A 815 3.52 0.51 59.26
N PRO A 816 2.33 0.62 58.75
CA PRO A 816 1.43 -0.52 58.61
C PRO A 816 1.96 -1.45 57.52
N HIS A 817 2.41 -2.63 57.98
CA HIS A 817 2.56 -3.75 57.07
C HIS A 817 1.19 -4.10 56.49
N GLN A 818 1.09 -4.00 55.18
CA GLN A 818 0.01 -4.54 54.40
C GLN A 818 0.08 -6.11 54.54
N SER A 819 -0.65 -6.64 55.48
CA SER A 819 -0.82 -8.08 55.62
C SER A 819 -2.21 -8.48 55.28
N ASP A 820 -2.27 -9.31 54.25
CA ASP A 820 -3.20 -10.37 54.04
C ASP A 820 -4.65 -10.05 53.64
N LEU A 821 -4.83 -9.69 52.39
CA LEU A 821 -6.08 -9.93 51.67
C LEU A 821 -6.27 -11.44 51.35
N PHE A 822 -5.27 -12.29 51.69
CA PHE A 822 -5.22 -13.74 51.33
C PHE A 822 -4.71 -14.63 52.46
N ALA A 823 -5.02 -14.30 53.70
CA ALA A 823 -4.82 -15.28 54.78
C ALA A 823 -5.82 -16.43 54.57
N SER A 824 -5.43 -17.41 53.74
CA SER A 824 -6.02 -18.72 53.84
C SER A 824 -5.81 -19.24 55.29
N LEU A 825 -6.88 -19.63 55.97
CA LEU A 825 -6.78 -20.35 57.25
C LEU A 825 -5.71 -21.44 57.10
N PRO A 826 -4.74 -21.55 58.04
CA PRO A 826 -3.68 -22.53 57.93
C PRO A 826 -4.33 -23.90 57.78
N HIS A 827 -3.89 -24.66 56.78
CA HIS A 827 -4.42 -25.99 56.50
C HIS A 827 -4.33 -26.83 57.79
N PRO A 828 -5.37 -27.61 58.17
CA PRO A 828 -5.42 -28.35 59.42
C PRO A 828 -4.18 -29.21 59.69
N ALA A 829 -3.52 -29.68 58.67
CA ALA A 829 -2.25 -30.40 58.75
C ALA A 829 -1.10 -29.52 59.24
N ILE A 830 -1.05 -28.23 58.84
CA ILE A 830 0.01 -27.27 59.24
C ILE A 830 -0.21 -26.87 60.71
N GLU A 831 -1.45 -26.66 61.14
CA GLU A 831 -1.77 -26.36 62.54
C GLU A 831 -1.42 -27.54 63.47
N LYS A 832 -1.67 -28.77 63.01
CA LYS A 832 -1.33 -29.96 63.75
C LYS A 832 0.20 -30.18 63.77
N LEU A 833 0.89 -29.92 62.70
CA LEU A 833 2.35 -29.99 62.62
C LEU A 833 3.04 -29.00 63.59
N GLY A 834 2.53 -27.75 63.70
CA GLY A 834 3.09 -26.71 64.59
C GLY A 834 2.92 -27.02 66.10
N LYS A 835 2.00 -27.89 66.46
CA LYS A 835 1.74 -28.32 67.87
C LYS A 835 2.54 -29.53 68.27
N LEU A 836 3.35 -30.13 67.38
CA LEU A 836 4.15 -31.34 67.69
C LEU A 836 5.45 -31.00 68.41
N GLN A 837 5.66 -31.70 69.53
CA GLN A 837 6.95 -31.73 70.24
C GLN A 837 7.74 -32.93 69.77
N LEU A 838 8.61 -32.72 68.77
CA LEU A 838 9.31 -33.81 68.07
C LEU A 838 10.28 -34.61 68.99
N ASP A 839 10.87 -33.90 69.98
CA ASP A 839 11.88 -34.47 70.87
C ASP A 839 11.29 -35.50 71.86
N ASP A 840 9.98 -35.47 72.13
CA ASP A 840 9.28 -36.34 73.05
C ASP A 840 8.59 -37.51 72.34
N MET A 841 8.76 -37.65 71.01
CA MET A 841 8.04 -38.71 70.24
C MET A 841 8.89 -39.97 70.05
N THR A 842 8.33 -41.14 70.28
CA THR A 842 8.91 -42.40 69.88
C THR A 842 8.78 -42.62 68.36
N PRO A 843 9.68 -43.35 67.69
CA PRO A 843 9.62 -43.65 66.26
C PRO A 843 8.26 -44.20 65.79
N ARG A 844 7.57 -44.94 66.58
CA ARG A 844 6.24 -45.48 66.28
C ARG A 844 5.17 -44.36 66.23
N GLN A 845 5.23 -43.46 67.19
CA GLN A 845 4.31 -42.32 67.28
C GLN A 845 4.57 -41.33 66.16
N ALA A 846 5.85 -41.14 65.75
CA ALA A 846 6.19 -40.31 64.62
C ALA A 846 5.59 -40.82 63.28
N ILE A 847 5.66 -42.14 63.04
CA ILE A 847 5.07 -42.77 61.86
C ILE A 847 3.54 -42.67 61.89
N GLU A 848 2.92 -42.92 63.05
CA GLU A 848 1.48 -42.79 63.19
C GLU A 848 0.98 -41.34 62.96
N MET A 849 1.75 -40.38 63.42
CA MET A 849 1.47 -38.97 63.19
C MET A 849 1.64 -38.55 61.70
N LEU A 850 2.64 -39.09 61.01
CA LEU A 850 2.83 -38.89 59.56
C LEU A 850 1.63 -39.45 58.79
N TYR A 851 1.07 -40.57 59.15
CA TYR A 851 -0.17 -41.08 58.52
C TYR A 851 -1.36 -40.18 58.82
N GLN A 852 -1.47 -39.61 60.02
CA GLN A 852 -2.53 -38.69 60.39
C GLN A 852 -2.41 -37.35 59.62
N LEU A 853 -1.20 -36.84 59.46
CA LEU A 853 -0.95 -35.62 58.64
C LEU A 853 -1.25 -35.86 57.15
N LYS A 854 -0.85 -37.07 56.66
CA LYS A 854 -1.15 -37.46 55.28
C LYS A 854 -2.65 -37.60 55.00
N ASN A 855 -3.45 -38.00 55.96
CA ASN A 855 -4.90 -38.07 55.81
C ASN A 855 -5.62 -36.73 55.96
N LEU A 856 -4.91 -35.69 56.41
CA LEU A 856 -5.40 -34.32 56.50
C LEU A 856 -5.02 -33.48 55.26
N LEU A 857 -4.08 -33.95 54.43
CA LEU A 857 -3.76 -33.39 53.12
C LEU A 857 -4.71 -33.92 52.05
#